data_5ac880975e5c388272b3561e4f41824e
#
_entry.id   5ac880975e5c388272b3561e4f41824e
#
_cell.length_a   1.000
_cell.length_b   1.000
_cell.length_c   1.000
_cell.angle_alpha   90.00
_cell.angle_beta   90.00
_cell.angle_gamma   90.00
#
_symmetry.space_group_name_H-M   'P 1'
#
loop_
_entity.id
_entity.type
_entity.pdbx_description
1 polymer ?
#
loop_
_entity_poly.entity_id
_entity_poly.type
_entity_poly.pdbx_seq_one_letter_code
_entity_poly.pdbx_strand_id
1 'polypeptide(L)'
;MPSLVSYLFAVFFVSLLFTKLLHLFIHIHSIAVIDFVVYLPTFFLQDFFLVLFARLLLRRERTILSLIGYVLGCFLTLITFVAAASELGFHYRTGGEVEWSDAGDFANDEGLNVLISESSSVIVSGLIILIVAWLPQNYLYRVFGDTVSGIGKRIASGLSLNSIKMLNLLTLAVSRYLRGKIRPQPQHQQDPENAEPFLQRVNSESTVTNSGHPSPNLSRDGDEKELEERTQKRRCCAFIPSWVINAVVLLFIGITWVARPDQPYNHIASSLPLRLSDSVRPKLGLCASQNEFPLRQLIEKSRWQDPKGNFKGWAPSRENNDLVKKYRENPPAWLPNPIPSGFLKWNPDRYKDEHDKKDGLSNLCPNTWQDRGFYNPVNDPMRITNLDQEILAPIQEALSNNSVKIRHIALILMESMREELFPLQQGSDIHRFIMESNDENARDEVNGRVSRMTQNFEKITGKPGNYQSANGSAYDPPAKPVWNDQTKPGFGGVNVVGGLTSSSVSTKSLAAAHCGAWPMAVNMFEESELESYQPCIPQILELFNKVKGNTTKRDDKPEDKPQKKRDWWGFGGTAQAKFHEYQWKPAFFQAVTDHYDRQDKFDEKIGFDFKVTKPRLDEEAKDNPEMEEINYFGYPETDLREHIRKFISDGIAEDKRLFMSHFTSTTHHPWGVPKWFEKEKYMGKEGGNHQDLDKYLNTIRFTDAWLGELMQMFEDTGIADETLVVFVGDHGQAFKEDFSKTGTYENRHISNFRVPISFRHPSIPRVQYEANVTSISILPTILDLLVNSGSLNKKDSEIALDLAHDYEGQSLIRPYQKTQDGRRAWNFGLINPGGGMLTVTSADAPWRLAVPLKKDLEYTFTDLGKDPLELDALDKWSIKSMIKAVKRQYGNDAATWVKEADEVAHWWALERRRLWGYNPDEDK
;
A
#
# COMPACT_ATOMS: atom_id res chain seq x y z
N MET A 1 -43.93 17.35 14.91
CA MET A 1 -42.83 16.50 14.42
C MET A 1 -41.70 17.39 14.02
N PRO A 2 -40.46 17.12 14.44
CA PRO A 2 -39.30 17.79 13.84
C PRO A 2 -39.38 17.55 12.35
N SER A 3 -39.20 18.56 11.54
CA SER A 3 -39.29 18.35 10.08
C SER A 3 -38.13 17.52 9.62
N LEU A 4 -38.36 16.55 8.74
CA LEU A 4 -37.32 15.71 8.11
C LEU A 4 -36.17 16.57 7.60
N VAL A 5 -36.45 17.77 7.09
CA VAL A 5 -35.42 18.70 6.57
C VAL A 5 -34.42 19.15 7.63
N SER A 6 -34.88 19.47 8.88
CA SER A 6 -33.95 19.84 9.94
C SER A 6 -33.11 18.68 10.44
N TYR A 7 -33.65 17.47 10.38
CA TYR A 7 -32.92 16.27 10.73
C TYR A 7 -31.85 15.93 9.68
N LEU A 8 -32.19 15.93 8.39
CA LEU A 8 -31.23 15.73 7.31
C LEU A 8 -30.08 16.75 7.36
N PHE A 9 -30.39 18.03 7.60
CA PHE A 9 -29.36 19.03 7.78
C PHE A 9 -28.45 18.74 8.98
N ALA A 10 -29.02 18.29 10.10
CA ALA A 10 -28.24 17.92 11.28
C ALA A 10 -27.37 16.68 11.02
N VAL A 11 -27.87 15.68 10.28
CA VAL A 11 -27.08 14.50 9.86
C VAL A 11 -25.89 14.94 9.01
N PHE A 12 -26.11 15.81 8.01
CA PHE A 12 -25.00 16.36 7.21
C PHE A 12 -23.98 17.09 8.09
N PHE A 13 -24.44 17.97 8.98
CA PHE A 13 -23.55 18.73 9.84
C PHE A 13 -22.71 17.83 10.77
N VAL A 14 -23.37 16.86 11.43
CA VAL A 14 -22.68 15.95 12.37
C VAL A 14 -21.71 15.04 11.63
N SER A 15 -22.07 14.53 10.46
CA SER A 15 -21.18 13.74 9.60
C SER A 15 -19.92 14.52 9.26
N LEU A 16 -20.08 15.75 8.78
CA LEU A 16 -18.97 16.62 8.43
C LEU A 16 -18.10 17.00 9.64
N LEU A 17 -18.71 17.26 10.77
CA LEU A 17 -18.00 17.61 12.00
C LEU A 17 -17.19 16.43 12.54
N PHE A 18 -17.76 15.24 12.57
CA PHE A 18 -17.11 14.05 13.11
C PHE A 18 -15.91 13.67 12.27
N THR A 19 -16.02 13.65 10.94
CA THR A 19 -14.88 13.37 10.07
C THR A 19 -13.81 14.45 10.17
N LYS A 20 -14.17 15.71 10.25
CA LYS A 20 -13.20 16.79 10.47
C LYS A 20 -12.46 16.66 11.81
N LEU A 21 -13.17 16.33 12.89
CA LEU A 21 -12.54 16.12 14.20
C LEU A 21 -11.64 14.89 14.22
N LEU A 22 -12.07 13.82 13.56
CA LEU A 22 -11.24 12.62 13.37
C LEU A 22 -9.96 12.95 12.63
N HIS A 23 -10.06 13.63 11.51
CA HIS A 23 -8.93 14.05 10.69
C HIS A 23 -7.95 14.95 11.45
N LEU A 24 -8.44 15.91 12.21
CA LEU A 24 -7.63 16.71 13.13
C LEU A 24 -6.96 15.86 14.21
N PHE A 25 -7.69 14.90 14.77
CA PHE A 25 -7.17 14.02 15.83
C PHE A 25 -6.00 13.16 15.32
N ILE A 26 -6.12 12.60 14.14
CA ILE A 26 -5.09 11.75 13.53
C ILE A 26 -3.79 12.53 13.31
N HIS A 27 -3.86 13.79 12.87
CA HIS A 27 -2.69 14.58 12.47
C HIS A 27 -2.19 15.59 13.50
N ILE A 28 -2.83 15.71 14.68
CA ILE A 28 -2.48 16.72 15.70
C ILE A 28 -1.05 16.53 16.24
N HIS A 29 -0.54 15.30 16.27
CA HIS A 29 0.79 14.98 16.79
C HIS A 29 1.92 15.60 15.97
N SER A 30 1.70 15.85 14.69
CA SER A 30 2.70 16.41 13.76
C SER A 30 2.70 17.93 13.67
N ILE A 31 1.74 18.61 14.36
CA ILE A 31 1.58 20.07 14.32
C ILE A 31 2.05 20.70 15.61
N ALA A 32 2.86 21.76 15.52
CA ALA A 32 3.21 22.53 16.69
C ALA A 32 1.96 23.21 17.30
N VAL A 33 1.82 23.18 18.62
CA VAL A 33 0.64 23.70 19.33
C VAL A 33 0.35 25.17 18.97
N ILE A 34 1.39 26.00 18.83
CA ILE A 34 1.22 27.40 18.47
C ILE A 34 0.64 27.54 17.06
N ASP A 35 1.16 26.78 16.10
CA ASP A 35 0.69 26.79 14.71
C ASP A 35 -0.76 26.27 14.62
N PHE A 36 -1.06 25.23 15.39
CA PHE A 36 -2.42 24.73 15.49
C PHE A 36 -3.42 25.81 15.93
N VAL A 37 -3.11 26.54 17.00
CA VAL A 37 -3.99 27.61 17.54
C VAL A 37 -4.12 28.76 16.53
N VAL A 38 -3.01 29.19 15.91
CA VAL A 38 -3.02 30.30 14.93
C VAL A 38 -3.82 29.97 13.68
N TYR A 39 -3.70 28.73 13.15
CA TYR A 39 -4.36 28.34 11.90
C TYR A 39 -5.69 27.64 12.10
N LEU A 40 -6.09 27.32 13.34
CA LEU A 40 -7.34 26.61 13.66
C LEU A 40 -8.58 27.14 12.92
N PRO A 41 -8.83 28.47 12.82
CA PRO A 41 -10.00 28.98 12.10
C PRO A 41 -9.98 28.63 10.60
N THR A 42 -8.80 28.43 10.01
CA THR A 42 -8.66 28.11 8.58
C THR A 42 -8.98 26.65 8.27
N PHE A 43 -8.90 25.73 9.26
CA PHE A 43 -9.19 24.32 9.07
C PHE A 43 -10.69 24.05 8.84
N PHE A 44 -11.56 24.87 9.42
CA PHE A 44 -13.02 24.72 9.33
C PHE A 44 -13.66 25.60 8.26
N LEU A 45 -12.88 26.36 7.50
CA LEU A 45 -13.42 27.34 6.57
C LEU A 45 -14.21 26.67 5.43
N GLN A 46 -13.69 25.59 4.86
CA GLN A 46 -14.37 24.84 3.81
C GLN A 46 -15.65 24.18 4.34
N ASP A 47 -15.57 23.56 5.53
CA ASP A 47 -16.71 22.93 6.18
C ASP A 47 -17.82 23.95 6.46
N PHE A 48 -17.48 25.14 6.92
CA PHE A 48 -18.42 26.22 7.14
C PHE A 48 -19.18 26.61 5.86
N PHE A 49 -18.49 26.76 4.74
CA PHE A 49 -19.13 27.05 3.46
C PHE A 49 -20.01 25.90 2.96
N LEU A 50 -19.58 24.65 3.14
CA LEU A 50 -20.37 23.47 2.79
C LEU A 50 -21.64 23.37 3.64
N VAL A 51 -21.57 23.67 4.94
CA VAL A 51 -22.73 23.71 5.82
C VAL A 51 -23.72 24.80 5.41
N LEU A 52 -23.24 26.00 5.06
CA LEU A 52 -24.10 27.07 4.52
C LEU A 52 -24.74 26.66 3.20
N PHE A 53 -24.01 26.02 2.32
CA PHE A 53 -24.50 25.49 1.05
C PHE A 53 -25.58 24.42 1.26
N ALA A 54 -25.34 23.43 2.09
CA ALA A 54 -26.32 22.41 2.45
C ALA A 54 -27.58 23.05 3.07
N ARG A 55 -27.42 24.09 3.90
CA ARG A 55 -28.53 24.84 4.48
C ARG A 55 -29.34 25.62 3.44
N LEU A 56 -28.69 26.06 2.35
CA LEU A 56 -29.36 26.68 1.20
C LEU A 56 -30.15 25.65 0.39
N LEU A 57 -29.62 24.48 0.16
CA LEU A 57 -30.29 23.39 -0.53
C LEU A 57 -31.49 22.85 0.27
N LEU A 58 -31.32 22.62 1.55
CA LEU A 58 -32.34 22.08 2.45
C LEU A 58 -33.25 23.20 3.02
N ARG A 59 -33.99 23.90 2.13
CA ARG A 59 -34.99 24.91 2.49
C ARG A 59 -36.38 24.31 2.65
N ARG A 60 -37.24 25.02 3.43
CA ARG A 60 -38.63 24.63 3.63
C ARG A 60 -39.61 25.38 2.69
N GLU A 61 -39.16 25.96 1.62
CA GLU A 61 -39.99 26.69 0.65
C GLU A 61 -40.64 25.73 -0.36
N ARG A 62 -41.78 26.09 -0.93
CA ARG A 62 -42.54 25.24 -1.88
C ARG A 62 -42.37 25.73 -3.32
N THR A 63 -41.15 26.09 -3.72
CA THR A 63 -40.85 26.48 -5.08
C THR A 63 -40.23 25.30 -5.82
N ILE A 64 -40.31 25.26 -7.16
CA ILE A 64 -39.66 24.20 -7.98
C ILE A 64 -38.17 24.18 -7.71
N LEU A 65 -37.53 25.34 -7.62
CA LEU A 65 -36.12 25.48 -7.32
C LEU A 65 -35.76 24.91 -5.94
N SER A 66 -36.64 25.11 -4.95
CA SER A 66 -36.47 24.52 -3.61
C SER A 66 -36.66 23.02 -3.61
N LEU A 67 -37.48 22.45 -4.48
CA LEU A 67 -37.63 21.00 -4.64
C LEU A 67 -36.37 20.37 -5.24
N ILE A 68 -35.81 20.99 -6.29
CA ILE A 68 -34.52 20.54 -6.87
C ILE A 68 -33.42 20.65 -5.82
N GLY A 69 -33.32 21.78 -5.11
CA GLY A 69 -32.38 21.96 -4.00
C GLY A 69 -32.54 20.92 -2.91
N TYR A 70 -33.79 20.57 -2.56
CA TYR A 70 -34.05 19.51 -1.56
C TYR A 70 -33.54 18.13 -2.01
N VAL A 71 -33.79 17.74 -3.25
CA VAL A 71 -33.30 16.46 -3.81
C VAL A 71 -31.77 16.43 -3.80
N LEU A 72 -31.12 17.49 -4.26
CA LEU A 72 -29.66 17.61 -4.22
C LEU A 72 -29.12 17.62 -2.79
N GLY A 73 -29.81 18.28 -1.87
CA GLY A 73 -29.44 18.30 -0.45
C GLY A 73 -29.59 16.94 0.22
N CYS A 74 -30.63 16.17 -0.13
CA CYS A 74 -30.79 14.78 0.33
C CYS A 74 -29.64 13.89 -0.18
N PHE A 75 -29.31 13.99 -1.46
CA PHE A 75 -28.23 13.24 -2.08
C PHE A 75 -26.88 13.59 -1.44
N LEU A 76 -26.56 14.87 -1.30
CA LEU A 76 -25.35 15.32 -0.64
C LEU A 76 -25.29 14.82 0.82
N THR A 77 -26.39 14.87 1.56
CA THR A 77 -26.45 14.37 2.93
C THR A 77 -26.21 12.87 2.99
N LEU A 78 -26.83 12.10 2.09
CA LEU A 78 -26.69 10.64 2.06
C LEU A 78 -25.23 10.24 1.77
N ILE A 79 -24.63 10.81 0.74
CA ILE A 79 -23.24 10.51 0.39
C ILE A 79 -22.29 10.86 1.53
N THR A 80 -22.43 12.09 2.09
CA THR A 80 -21.57 12.54 3.20
C THR A 80 -21.77 11.66 4.45
N PHE A 81 -23.00 11.23 4.72
CA PHE A 81 -23.31 10.35 5.85
C PHE A 81 -22.66 8.97 5.68
N VAL A 82 -22.83 8.34 4.52
CA VAL A 82 -22.24 7.01 4.24
C VAL A 82 -20.73 7.10 4.31
N ALA A 83 -20.13 8.08 3.66
CA ALA A 83 -18.68 8.27 3.70
C ALA A 83 -18.14 8.54 5.11
N ALA A 84 -18.86 9.36 5.90
CA ALA A 84 -18.48 9.62 7.29
C ALA A 84 -18.58 8.36 8.19
N ALA A 85 -19.62 7.56 7.99
CA ALA A 85 -19.78 6.30 8.72
C ALA A 85 -18.65 5.33 8.35
N SER A 86 -18.26 5.26 7.06
CA SER A 86 -17.15 4.45 6.57
C SER A 86 -15.81 4.92 7.14
N GLU A 87 -15.49 6.22 7.12
CA GLU A 87 -14.24 6.75 7.71
C GLU A 87 -14.13 6.45 9.21
N LEU A 88 -15.20 6.70 9.97
CA LEU A 88 -15.21 6.42 11.40
C LEU A 88 -15.09 4.93 11.69
N GLY A 89 -15.81 4.09 10.94
CA GLY A 89 -15.77 2.64 11.07
C GLY A 89 -14.40 2.06 10.72
N PHE A 90 -13.81 2.55 9.64
CA PHE A 90 -12.46 2.17 9.21
C PHE A 90 -11.40 2.57 10.24
N HIS A 91 -11.45 3.83 10.70
CA HIS A 91 -10.52 4.29 11.74
C HIS A 91 -10.63 3.49 13.03
N TYR A 92 -11.84 3.16 13.46
CA TYR A 92 -12.05 2.34 14.66
C TYR A 92 -11.38 0.94 14.53
N ARG A 93 -11.38 0.36 13.34
CA ARG A 93 -10.79 -0.96 13.07
C ARG A 93 -9.29 -0.91 12.84
N THR A 94 -8.81 0.07 12.11
CA THR A 94 -7.44 0.11 11.59
C THR A 94 -6.56 1.20 12.21
N GLY A 95 -7.15 2.20 12.87
CA GLY A 95 -6.43 3.40 13.31
C GLY A 95 -6.02 4.35 12.17
N GLY A 96 -6.34 4.03 10.93
CA GLY A 96 -6.00 4.80 9.73
C GLY A 96 -7.14 5.68 9.20
N GLU A 97 -6.89 6.36 8.08
CA GLU A 97 -7.88 7.10 7.29
C GLU A 97 -8.18 6.36 5.98
N VAL A 98 -9.38 6.62 5.41
CA VAL A 98 -9.73 6.12 4.09
C VAL A 98 -9.12 7.03 3.03
N GLU A 99 -8.29 6.47 2.15
CA GLU A 99 -7.81 7.17 0.96
C GLU A 99 -8.85 7.06 -0.16
N TRP A 100 -9.66 8.12 -0.32
CA TRP A 100 -10.77 8.11 -1.27
C TRP A 100 -10.33 8.03 -2.74
N SER A 101 -9.09 8.39 -3.06
CA SER A 101 -8.55 8.24 -4.40
C SER A 101 -8.45 6.78 -4.85
N ASP A 102 -8.30 5.86 -3.90
CA ASP A 102 -8.12 4.45 -4.16
C ASP A 102 -9.44 3.65 -3.98
N ALA A 103 -10.48 4.28 -3.40
CA ALA A 103 -11.76 3.62 -3.10
C ALA A 103 -12.45 3.05 -4.35
N GLY A 104 -12.24 3.62 -5.54
CA GLY A 104 -12.79 3.13 -6.79
C GLY A 104 -12.22 1.79 -7.23
N ASP A 105 -10.97 1.51 -6.88
CA ASP A 105 -10.26 0.28 -7.27
C ASP A 105 -10.80 -0.96 -6.52
N PHE A 106 -11.39 -0.75 -5.33
CA PHE A 106 -12.04 -1.79 -4.53
C PHE A 106 -13.52 -2.01 -4.87
N ALA A 107 -14.06 -1.35 -5.88
CA ALA A 107 -15.45 -1.50 -6.30
C ALA A 107 -15.66 -2.75 -7.20
N ASN A 108 -15.10 -3.90 -6.81
CA ASN A 108 -15.29 -5.20 -7.43
C ASN A 108 -16.08 -6.13 -6.49
N ASP A 109 -16.49 -7.29 -6.98
CA ASP A 109 -17.32 -8.24 -6.23
C ASP A 109 -16.65 -8.72 -4.93
N GLU A 110 -15.35 -8.89 -4.94
CA GLU A 110 -14.59 -9.32 -3.77
C GLU A 110 -14.33 -8.21 -2.78
N GLY A 111 -14.03 -7.00 -3.25
CA GLY A 111 -13.98 -5.82 -2.41
C GLY A 111 -15.33 -5.55 -1.72
N LEU A 112 -16.44 -5.83 -2.39
CA LEU A 112 -17.77 -5.74 -1.79
C LEU A 112 -17.97 -6.78 -0.68
N ASN A 113 -17.50 -8.02 -0.87
CA ASN A 113 -17.54 -9.05 0.17
C ASN A 113 -16.75 -8.66 1.42
N VAL A 114 -15.57 -8.06 1.25
CA VAL A 114 -14.77 -7.50 2.36
C VAL A 114 -15.55 -6.41 3.07
N LEU A 115 -16.15 -5.46 2.34
CA LEU A 115 -16.96 -4.38 2.91
C LEU A 115 -18.17 -4.90 3.69
N ILE A 116 -18.86 -5.93 3.19
CA ILE A 116 -20.00 -6.55 3.87
C ILE A 116 -19.54 -7.25 5.15
N SER A 117 -18.47 -8.02 5.11
CA SER A 117 -17.95 -8.77 6.26
C SER A 117 -17.49 -7.84 7.41
N GLU A 118 -16.94 -6.67 7.08
CA GLU A 118 -16.47 -5.67 8.03
C GLU A 118 -17.48 -4.53 8.32
N SER A 119 -18.69 -4.62 7.80
CA SER A 119 -19.70 -3.55 7.87
C SER A 119 -20.17 -3.21 9.28
N SER A 120 -19.94 -4.08 10.27
CA SER A 120 -20.41 -3.87 11.65
C SER A 120 -19.95 -2.55 12.26
N SER A 121 -18.69 -2.16 12.08
CA SER A 121 -18.14 -0.90 12.58
C SER A 121 -18.73 0.31 11.86
N VAL A 122 -18.99 0.19 10.56
CA VAL A 122 -19.63 1.24 9.74
C VAL A 122 -21.07 1.45 10.18
N ILE A 123 -21.82 0.37 10.41
CA ILE A 123 -23.22 0.42 10.87
C ILE A 123 -23.29 1.11 12.26
N VAL A 124 -22.44 0.71 13.20
CA VAL A 124 -22.38 1.32 14.53
C VAL A 124 -22.04 2.81 14.44
N SER A 125 -21.06 3.18 13.65
CA SER A 125 -20.66 4.58 13.41
C SER A 125 -21.81 5.38 12.81
N GLY A 126 -22.52 4.83 11.84
CA GLY A 126 -23.70 5.45 11.24
C GLY A 126 -24.83 5.67 12.26
N LEU A 127 -25.12 4.68 13.11
CA LEU A 127 -26.10 4.81 14.19
C LEU A 127 -25.73 5.92 15.18
N ILE A 128 -24.45 6.02 15.55
CA ILE A 128 -23.97 7.09 16.44
C ILE A 128 -24.22 8.47 15.80
N ILE A 129 -23.86 8.65 14.51
CA ILE A 129 -24.12 9.91 13.79
C ILE A 129 -25.60 10.25 13.81
N LEU A 130 -26.49 9.29 13.51
CA LEU A 130 -27.94 9.50 13.48
C LEU A 130 -28.49 9.91 14.85
N ILE A 131 -28.06 9.24 15.93
CA ILE A 131 -28.48 9.54 17.29
C ILE A 131 -28.01 10.93 17.71
N VAL A 132 -26.72 11.24 17.49
CA VAL A 132 -26.16 12.56 17.86
C VAL A 132 -26.82 13.69 17.07
N ALA A 133 -27.12 13.50 15.79
CA ALA A 133 -27.79 14.47 14.94
C ALA A 133 -29.21 14.78 15.39
N TRP A 134 -29.89 13.84 16.04
CA TRP A 134 -31.28 14.00 16.49
C TRP A 134 -31.44 15.09 17.58
N LEU A 135 -30.44 15.23 18.47
CA LEU A 135 -30.52 16.18 19.59
C LEU A 135 -30.51 17.67 19.15
N PRO A 136 -29.49 18.17 18.37
CA PRO A 136 -29.33 19.56 18.05
C PRO A 136 -30.10 20.01 16.79
N GLN A 137 -30.84 19.12 16.10
CA GLN A 137 -31.38 19.33 14.74
C GLN A 137 -32.11 20.67 14.54
N ASN A 138 -32.99 21.06 15.47
CA ASN A 138 -33.77 22.29 15.36
C ASN A 138 -32.94 23.54 15.66
N TYR A 139 -32.02 23.43 16.61
CA TYR A 139 -31.09 24.49 16.95
C TYR A 139 -30.15 24.80 15.80
N LEU A 140 -29.46 23.81 15.30
CA LEU A 140 -28.52 23.94 14.17
C LEU A 140 -29.22 24.51 12.93
N TYR A 141 -30.37 23.94 12.58
CA TYR A 141 -31.13 24.39 11.41
C TYR A 141 -31.54 25.86 11.49
N ARG A 142 -31.87 26.36 12.70
CA ARG A 142 -32.24 27.75 12.95
C ARG A 142 -31.02 28.67 12.89
N VAL A 143 -29.97 28.38 13.64
CA VAL A 143 -28.75 29.19 13.71
C VAL A 143 -28.13 29.40 12.30
N PHE A 144 -27.94 28.34 11.55
CA PHE A 144 -27.41 28.45 10.18
C PHE A 144 -28.39 29.09 9.20
N GLY A 145 -29.71 28.93 9.43
CA GLY A 145 -30.74 29.64 8.67
C GLY A 145 -30.70 31.15 8.89
N ASP A 146 -30.51 31.58 10.12
CA ASP A 146 -30.38 33.00 10.45
C ASP A 146 -29.11 33.61 9.89
N THR A 147 -28.00 32.82 9.89
CA THR A 147 -26.73 33.21 9.27
C THR A 147 -26.89 33.41 7.76
N VAL A 148 -27.45 32.42 7.04
CA VAL A 148 -27.71 32.49 5.59
C VAL A 148 -28.59 33.69 5.26
N SER A 149 -29.68 33.89 6.03
CA SER A 149 -30.60 35.03 5.83
C SER A 149 -29.90 36.37 6.08
N GLY A 150 -29.06 36.47 7.09
CA GLY A 150 -28.23 37.64 7.39
C GLY A 150 -27.26 38.01 6.29
N ILE A 151 -26.56 37.02 5.77
CA ILE A 151 -25.63 37.16 4.61
C ILE A 151 -26.42 37.60 3.37
N GLY A 152 -27.53 36.93 3.05
CA GLY A 152 -28.38 37.27 1.92
C GLY A 152 -28.90 38.71 1.95
N LYS A 153 -29.39 39.18 3.12
CA LYS A 153 -29.81 40.57 3.30
C LYS A 153 -28.67 41.58 3.09
N ARG A 154 -27.47 41.28 3.59
CA ARG A 154 -26.29 42.15 3.40
C ARG A 154 -25.84 42.25 1.95
N ILE A 155 -25.83 41.11 1.25
CA ILE A 155 -25.51 41.06 -0.19
C ILE A 155 -26.55 41.80 -0.99
N ALA A 156 -27.85 41.61 -0.72
CA ALA A 156 -28.93 42.31 -1.41
C ALA A 156 -28.89 43.83 -1.16
N SER A 157 -28.64 44.29 0.07
CA SER A 157 -28.47 45.72 0.38
C SER A 157 -27.21 46.31 -0.28
N GLY A 158 -26.10 45.57 -0.33
CA GLY A 158 -24.87 45.99 -1.01
C GLY A 158 -25.02 46.07 -2.52
N LEU A 159 -25.71 45.12 -3.14
CA LEU A 159 -26.01 45.10 -4.55
C LEU A 159 -26.99 46.22 -4.96
N SER A 160 -28.00 46.48 -4.16
CA SER A 160 -28.95 47.58 -4.41
C SER A 160 -28.25 48.93 -4.40
N LEU A 161 -27.35 49.18 -3.42
CA LEU A 161 -26.59 50.42 -3.34
C LEU A 161 -25.59 50.56 -4.54
N ASN A 162 -24.93 49.49 -4.93
CA ASN A 162 -23.98 49.50 -6.01
C ASN A 162 -24.67 49.53 -7.37
N SER A 163 -25.82 48.91 -7.56
CA SER A 163 -26.62 48.96 -8.79
C SER A 163 -27.17 50.35 -9.01
N ILE A 164 -27.66 51.04 -7.96
CA ILE A 164 -28.10 52.43 -8.07
C ILE A 164 -26.93 53.36 -8.35
N LYS A 165 -25.77 53.19 -7.73
CA LYS A 165 -24.57 54.00 -8.05
C LYS A 165 -24.05 53.74 -9.48
N MET A 166 -24.06 52.48 -9.90
CA MET A 166 -23.61 52.10 -11.25
C MET A 166 -24.60 52.57 -12.34
N LEU A 167 -25.92 52.48 -12.05
CA LEU A 167 -26.95 53.02 -12.96
C LEU A 167 -26.86 54.56 -13.08
N ASN A 168 -26.63 55.26 -11.94
CA ASN A 168 -26.40 56.71 -11.95
C ASN A 168 -25.08 57.11 -12.63
N LEU A 169 -24.02 56.32 -12.53
CA LEU A 169 -22.76 56.53 -13.26
C LEU A 169 -22.93 56.24 -14.75
N LEU A 170 -23.68 55.19 -15.12
CA LEU A 170 -24.01 54.87 -16.51
C LEU A 170 -24.93 55.94 -17.14
N THR A 171 -25.96 56.42 -16.43
CA THR A 171 -26.83 57.50 -16.90
C THR A 171 -26.09 58.83 -17.03
N LEU A 172 -25.15 59.13 -16.11
CA LEU A 172 -24.28 60.32 -16.24
C LEU A 172 -23.26 60.15 -17.40
N ALA A 173 -22.72 58.97 -17.64
CA ALA A 173 -21.80 58.70 -18.74
C ALA A 173 -22.52 58.75 -20.08
N VAL A 174 -23.71 58.15 -20.19
CA VAL A 174 -24.56 58.22 -21.39
C VAL A 174 -25.03 59.63 -21.66
N SER A 175 -25.44 60.40 -20.63
CA SER A 175 -25.83 61.80 -20.79
C SER A 175 -24.68 62.71 -21.22
N ARG A 176 -23.44 62.43 -20.73
CA ARG A 176 -22.25 63.13 -21.21
C ARG A 176 -21.86 62.73 -22.65
N TYR A 177 -22.03 61.49 -22.99
CA TYR A 177 -21.78 61.00 -24.36
C TYR A 177 -22.79 61.55 -25.35
N LEU A 178 -24.07 61.64 -24.99
CA LEU A 178 -25.14 62.20 -25.82
C LEU A 178 -25.04 63.76 -25.95
N ARG A 179 -24.59 64.52 -24.91
CA ARG A 179 -24.34 65.93 -24.95
C ARG A 179 -23.11 66.36 -25.78
N GLY A 180 -22.20 65.44 -26.00
CA GLY A 180 -20.98 65.63 -26.78
C GLY A 180 -21.18 65.52 -28.30
N LYS A 181 -22.35 65.08 -28.79
CA LYS A 181 -22.57 64.77 -30.23
C LYS A 181 -23.59 65.64 -30.95
N ILE A 182 -24.17 66.63 -30.27
CA ILE A 182 -25.18 67.59 -30.96
C ILE A 182 -24.74 69.03 -30.74
N ARG A 183 -24.03 69.57 -31.70
CA ARG A 183 -24.03 71.01 -32.04
C ARG A 183 -24.96 71.17 -33.21
N PRO A 184 -26.05 72.04 -33.09
CA PRO A 184 -26.66 72.64 -34.24
C PRO A 184 -26.36 74.12 -34.23
N GLN A 185 -26.15 74.66 -35.45
CA GLN A 185 -26.22 76.08 -35.78
C GLN A 185 -27.66 76.58 -35.78
N PRO A 186 -27.88 77.98 -35.66
CA PRO A 186 -29.18 78.58 -35.32
C PRO A 186 -29.92 78.99 -36.54
N GLN A 187 -31.30 78.96 -36.47
CA GLN A 187 -32.16 79.98 -37.15
C GLN A 187 -33.60 79.95 -36.62
N HIS A 188 -34.00 81.18 -36.25
CA HIS A 188 -35.27 81.89 -36.34
C HIS A 188 -36.61 81.33 -35.83
N GLN A 189 -37.10 82.07 -34.77
CA GLN A 189 -38.41 82.83 -34.72
C GLN A 189 -39.73 82.02 -34.91
N GLN A 190 -40.55 81.91 -33.87
CA GLN A 190 -41.81 82.66 -33.65
C GLN A 190 -42.60 82.02 -32.50
N ASP A 191 -42.95 82.86 -31.57
CA ASP A 191 -44.03 82.66 -30.54
C ASP A 191 -45.38 82.91 -31.28
N PRO A 192 -46.59 82.87 -30.70
CA PRO A 192 -46.99 82.35 -29.34
C PRO A 192 -48.34 81.57 -29.32
N GLU A 193 -48.80 81.35 -28.10
CA GLU A 193 -50.17 81.24 -27.65
C GLU A 193 -50.78 79.84 -27.34
N ASN A 194 -51.22 79.86 -26.04
CA ASN A 194 -52.39 79.26 -25.42
C ASN A 194 -52.50 77.75 -25.23
N ALA A 195 -52.62 77.32 -24.09
CA ALA A 195 -53.72 77.18 -23.20
C ALA A 195 -53.44 76.08 -22.13
N GLU A 196 -53.59 76.47 -20.88
CA GLU A 196 -53.95 75.65 -19.73
C GLU A 196 -55.38 75.12 -19.90
N PRO A 197 -55.94 74.38 -18.92
CA PRO A 197 -55.54 73.29 -18.03
C PRO A 197 -56.54 72.13 -18.02
N PHE A 198 -56.35 71.09 -17.31
CA PHE A 198 -57.50 70.50 -16.60
C PHE A 198 -57.00 69.50 -15.46
N LEU A 199 -57.53 69.82 -14.30
CA LEU A 199 -57.66 69.13 -13.08
C LEU A 199 -58.46 67.81 -13.19
N GLN A 200 -58.17 66.83 -12.36
CA GLN A 200 -59.14 66.25 -11.40
C GLN A 200 -58.43 65.12 -10.65
N ARG A 201 -58.16 65.16 -9.41
CA ARG A 201 -58.79 64.93 -8.11
C ARG A 201 -59.97 63.94 -8.11
N VAL A 202 -59.81 62.80 -7.47
CA VAL A 202 -60.87 62.11 -6.68
C VAL A 202 -60.29 61.48 -5.40
N ASN A 203 -60.83 62.06 -4.28
CA ASN A 203 -60.82 61.45 -2.97
C ASN A 203 -61.98 60.44 -2.82
N SER A 204 -61.86 59.55 -1.81
CA SER A 204 -62.90 59.13 -0.90
C SER A 204 -62.26 58.26 0.16
N GLU A 205 -62.12 58.63 1.43
CA GLU A 205 -63.07 58.76 2.57
C GLU A 205 -64.06 57.59 2.71
N SER A 206 -64.01 56.99 3.84
CA SER A 206 -65.03 56.95 4.92
C SER A 206 -64.79 55.79 5.85
N THR A 207 -64.78 55.87 7.06
CA THR A 207 -65.53 56.36 8.28
C THR A 207 -65.64 55.25 9.28
N VAL A 208 -65.12 55.43 10.49
CA VAL A 208 -65.73 55.74 11.80
C VAL A 208 -66.62 54.67 12.41
N THR A 209 -66.28 54.27 13.62
CA THR A 209 -67.03 54.39 14.90
C THR A 209 -66.29 53.72 16.04
N ASN A 210 -65.83 54.39 17.04
CA ASN A 210 -66.31 54.99 18.26
C ASN A 210 -66.92 54.02 19.34
N SER A 211 -66.27 54.01 20.51
CA SER A 211 -66.76 54.14 21.87
C SER A 211 -65.88 53.47 22.86
N GLY A 212 -65.43 53.99 23.95
CA GLY A 212 -65.84 54.97 24.87
C GLY A 212 -65.04 54.88 26.19
N HIS A 213 -64.83 55.96 26.81
CA HIS A 213 -64.09 56.29 28.06
C HIS A 213 -64.40 55.53 29.33
N PRO A 214 -63.80 55.81 30.55
CA PRO A 214 -62.81 56.85 30.93
C PRO A 214 -61.66 56.34 31.91
N SER A 215 -60.75 57.30 32.14
CA SER A 215 -59.61 57.25 33.09
C SER A 215 -60.03 57.33 34.55
N PRO A 216 -59.07 57.11 35.52
CA PRO A 216 -58.51 58.30 36.15
C PRO A 216 -57.00 58.28 36.42
N ASN A 217 -56.51 59.49 36.52
CA ASN A 217 -55.20 59.98 36.94
C ASN A 217 -54.63 59.32 38.20
N LEU A 218 -53.35 59.14 38.22
CA LEU A 218 -52.50 59.44 39.41
C LEU A 218 -51.06 59.76 38.92
N SER A 219 -50.66 60.93 39.28
CA SER A 219 -49.34 61.58 39.15
C SER A 219 -48.26 60.82 39.80
N ARG A 220 -47.08 60.71 39.14
CA ARG A 220 -45.81 60.64 39.82
C ARG A 220 -44.74 61.22 38.93
N ASP A 221 -44.45 62.47 39.07
CA ASP A 221 -43.22 63.13 38.74
C ASP A 221 -42.17 62.64 39.70
N GLY A 222 -41.01 62.03 39.15
CA GLY A 222 -39.90 61.77 39.98
C GLY A 222 -38.77 60.93 39.37
N ASP A 223 -39.06 60.07 38.39
CA ASP A 223 -38.06 59.01 37.98
C ASP A 223 -37.37 59.18 36.63
N GLU A 224 -37.68 60.19 35.85
CA GLU A 224 -37.10 60.42 34.56
C GLU A 224 -35.68 61.01 34.61
N LYS A 225 -35.26 61.72 35.63
CA LYS A 225 -33.91 62.30 35.71
C LYS A 225 -32.84 61.34 36.18
N GLU A 226 -33.17 60.28 36.90
CA GLU A 226 -32.23 59.25 37.36
C GLU A 226 -31.91 58.18 36.29
N LEU A 227 -32.81 57.99 35.29
CA LEU A 227 -32.60 57.05 34.19
C LEU A 227 -31.76 57.64 33.04
N GLU A 228 -31.80 58.96 32.87
CA GLU A 228 -30.95 59.64 31.86
C GLU A 228 -29.51 59.79 32.37
N GLU A 229 -29.28 59.97 33.67
CA GLU A 229 -27.90 60.01 34.18
C GLU A 229 -27.24 58.65 34.29
N ARG A 230 -27.99 57.57 34.44
CA ARG A 230 -27.44 56.18 34.34
C ARG A 230 -27.17 55.72 32.93
N THR A 231 -27.86 56.24 31.94
CA THR A 231 -27.58 55.94 30.49
C THR A 231 -26.43 56.75 29.96
N GLN A 232 -26.10 57.88 30.56
CA GLN A 232 -24.99 58.73 30.09
C GLN A 232 -23.63 58.34 30.70
N LYS A 233 -23.56 57.63 31.83
CA LYS A 233 -22.30 57.11 32.41
C LYS A 233 -21.81 55.78 31.83
N ARG A 234 -22.55 55.14 30.91
CA ARG A 234 -22.09 53.92 30.20
C ARG A 234 -21.57 54.16 28.77
N ARG A 235 -21.37 55.41 28.36
CA ARG A 235 -20.91 55.76 26.99
C ARG A 235 -19.43 56.14 26.87
N CYS A 236 -18.57 55.72 27.81
CA CYS A 236 -17.13 55.93 27.68
C CYS A 236 -16.34 54.66 27.43
N CYS A 237 -16.96 53.57 26.91
CA CYS A 237 -16.21 52.54 26.22
C CYS A 237 -16.46 52.78 24.72
N ALA A 238 -15.43 53.17 23.98
CA ALA A 238 -15.48 53.33 22.53
C ALA A 238 -16.04 52.07 21.91
N PHE A 239 -17.35 52.07 21.51
CA PHE A 239 -17.97 50.97 20.80
C PHE A 239 -17.29 50.87 19.45
N ILE A 240 -16.30 49.94 19.30
CA ILE A 240 -15.82 49.54 17.98
C ILE A 240 -17.04 48.95 17.26
N PRO A 241 -17.48 49.56 16.14
CA PRO A 241 -18.65 49.06 15.42
C PRO A 241 -18.46 47.57 15.09
N SER A 242 -19.50 46.76 15.29
CA SER A 242 -19.42 45.30 15.07
C SER A 242 -18.89 44.92 13.67
N TRP A 243 -19.11 45.81 12.66
CA TRP A 243 -18.55 45.57 11.31
C TRP A 243 -17.02 45.71 11.28
N VAL A 244 -16.41 46.54 12.13
CA VAL A 244 -14.93 46.65 12.22
C VAL A 244 -14.35 45.35 12.84
N ILE A 245 -14.98 44.85 13.91
CA ILE A 245 -14.58 43.57 14.52
C ILE A 245 -14.68 42.45 13.47
N ASN A 246 -15.78 42.35 12.75
CA ASN A 246 -15.97 41.35 11.71
C ASN A 246 -14.94 41.52 10.57
N ALA A 247 -14.65 42.76 10.16
CA ALA A 247 -13.64 43.01 9.12
C ALA A 247 -12.23 42.61 9.59
N VAL A 248 -11.88 42.89 10.84
CA VAL A 248 -10.58 42.48 11.45
C VAL A 248 -10.49 40.96 11.52
N VAL A 249 -11.56 40.26 11.95
CA VAL A 249 -11.61 38.79 12.01
C VAL A 249 -11.48 38.18 10.61
N LEU A 250 -12.22 38.69 9.62
CA LEU A 250 -12.12 38.20 8.25
C LEU A 250 -10.73 38.48 7.63
N LEU A 251 -10.14 39.63 7.93
CA LEU A 251 -8.79 39.98 7.50
C LEU A 251 -7.77 39.03 8.15
N PHE A 252 -7.92 38.77 9.45
CA PHE A 252 -7.07 37.84 10.17
C PHE A 252 -7.16 36.42 9.57
N ILE A 253 -8.36 35.90 9.33
CA ILE A 253 -8.56 34.58 8.68
C ILE A 253 -7.96 34.59 7.28
N GLY A 254 -8.13 35.66 6.50
CA GLY A 254 -7.56 35.79 5.16
C GLY A 254 -6.03 35.81 5.17
N ILE A 255 -5.42 36.57 6.08
CA ILE A 255 -3.95 36.61 6.24
C ILE A 255 -3.41 35.25 6.70
N THR A 256 -4.05 34.61 7.69
CA THR A 256 -3.62 33.29 8.18
C THR A 256 -3.79 32.22 7.11
N TRP A 257 -4.84 32.28 6.26
CA TRP A 257 -4.99 31.37 5.15
C TRP A 257 -3.87 31.50 4.10
N VAL A 258 -3.52 32.74 3.73
CA VAL A 258 -2.45 32.99 2.73
C VAL A 258 -1.06 32.70 3.30
N ALA A 259 -0.85 32.98 4.58
CA ALA A 259 0.45 32.77 5.26
C ALA A 259 0.66 31.32 5.71
N ARG A 260 -0.38 30.50 5.69
CA ARG A 260 -0.36 29.11 6.14
C ARG A 260 0.55 28.29 5.20
N PRO A 261 1.48 27.48 5.72
CA PRO A 261 2.23 26.53 4.92
C PRO A 261 1.31 25.53 4.20
N ASP A 262 1.75 25.03 3.04
CA ASP A 262 0.94 24.08 2.26
C ASP A 262 0.67 22.80 3.03
N GLN A 263 1.71 22.14 3.51
CA GLN A 263 1.60 20.88 4.26
C GLN A 263 2.02 21.08 5.73
N PRO A 264 1.31 20.46 6.68
CA PRO A 264 0.11 19.59 6.59
C PRO A 264 -1.22 20.34 6.46
N TYR A 265 -1.20 21.69 6.51
CA TYR A 265 -2.38 22.51 6.77
C TYR A 265 -3.43 22.44 5.66
N ASN A 266 -3.03 22.27 4.39
CA ASN A 266 -3.97 22.09 3.28
C ASN A 266 -4.69 20.75 3.38
N HIS A 267 -3.96 19.70 3.73
CA HIS A 267 -4.52 18.38 3.97
C HIS A 267 -5.56 18.43 5.10
N ILE A 268 -5.19 18.96 6.26
CA ILE A 268 -6.08 19.10 7.43
C ILE A 268 -7.31 19.99 7.16
N ALA A 269 -7.17 21.01 6.32
CA ALA A 269 -8.28 21.89 5.96
C ALA A 269 -9.24 21.25 4.94
N SER A 270 -8.89 20.15 4.29
CA SER A 270 -9.77 19.49 3.33
C SER A 270 -11.04 18.95 3.99
N SER A 271 -12.16 18.98 3.27
CA SER A 271 -13.46 18.55 3.78
C SER A 271 -13.90 17.27 3.08
N LEU A 272 -14.53 16.34 3.80
CA LEU A 272 -14.94 15.03 3.28
C LEU A 272 -15.64 15.07 1.90
N PRO A 273 -16.67 15.91 1.66
CA PRO A 273 -17.32 15.94 0.35
C PRO A 273 -16.40 16.33 -0.81
N LEU A 274 -15.35 17.11 -0.56
CA LEU A 274 -14.35 17.46 -1.56
C LEU A 274 -13.33 16.35 -1.77
N ARG A 275 -12.93 15.67 -0.70
CA ARG A 275 -12.06 14.47 -0.78
C ARG A 275 -12.70 13.35 -1.59
N LEU A 276 -14.03 13.15 -1.47
CA LEU A 276 -14.75 12.19 -2.31
C LEU A 276 -14.62 12.47 -3.81
N SER A 277 -14.41 13.73 -4.22
CA SER A 277 -14.20 14.05 -5.62
C SER A 277 -12.86 13.53 -6.18
N ASP A 278 -11.92 13.18 -5.31
CA ASP A 278 -10.60 12.67 -5.71
C ASP A 278 -10.70 11.22 -6.23
N SER A 279 -11.71 10.44 -5.80
CA SER A 279 -12.01 9.11 -6.33
C SER A 279 -12.47 9.11 -7.80
N VAL A 280 -12.94 10.25 -8.29
CA VAL A 280 -13.44 10.41 -9.67
C VAL A 280 -12.41 11.12 -10.57
N ARG A 281 -11.35 11.68 -9.98
CA ARG A 281 -10.30 12.35 -10.77
C ARG A 281 -9.42 11.32 -11.45
N PRO A 282 -9.11 11.49 -12.74
CA PRO A 282 -8.15 10.64 -13.40
C PRO A 282 -6.81 10.73 -12.66
N LYS A 283 -6.25 9.57 -12.30
CA LYS A 283 -4.90 9.49 -11.74
C LYS A 283 -3.95 10.00 -12.82
N LEU A 284 -3.42 11.20 -12.66
CA LEU A 284 -2.37 11.74 -13.53
C LEU A 284 -1.09 11.00 -13.18
N GLY A 285 -0.80 9.94 -13.94
CA GLY A 285 0.47 9.26 -13.87
C GLY A 285 1.61 10.23 -14.21
N LEU A 286 2.58 10.33 -13.30
CA LEU A 286 3.82 11.03 -13.61
C LEU A 286 4.57 10.19 -14.64
N CYS A 287 4.89 10.81 -15.79
CA CYS A 287 5.78 10.20 -16.76
C CYS A 287 7.07 9.75 -16.09
N ALA A 288 7.52 8.54 -16.38
CA ALA A 288 8.85 8.10 -15.97
C ALA A 288 9.87 9.07 -16.60
N SER A 289 10.38 9.99 -15.82
CA SER A 289 11.42 10.90 -16.30
C SER A 289 12.76 10.17 -16.29
N GLN A 290 13.58 10.42 -17.30
CA GLN A 290 14.98 9.98 -17.34
C GLN A 290 15.83 10.85 -16.39
N ASN A 291 15.49 10.89 -15.11
CA ASN A 291 16.29 11.64 -14.16
C ASN A 291 17.61 10.91 -13.93
N GLU A 292 18.70 11.65 -13.95
CA GLU A 292 20.01 11.11 -13.59
C GLU A 292 19.97 10.57 -12.15
N PHE A 293 20.72 9.48 -11.92
CA PHE A 293 20.87 8.94 -10.58
C PHE A 293 21.44 10.01 -9.61
N PRO A 294 20.75 10.29 -8.50
CA PRO A 294 21.06 11.45 -7.66
C PRO A 294 22.41 11.36 -6.94
N LEU A 295 22.88 10.16 -6.60
CA LEU A 295 24.11 9.93 -5.84
C LEU A 295 25.31 9.63 -6.74
N ARG A 296 25.25 10.00 -8.02
CA ARG A 296 26.30 9.73 -8.99
C ARG A 296 27.70 10.16 -8.53
N GLN A 297 27.80 11.27 -7.79
CA GLN A 297 29.06 11.77 -7.28
C GLN A 297 29.73 10.86 -6.24
N LEU A 298 28.97 10.00 -5.55
CA LEU A 298 29.49 9.05 -4.58
C LEU A 298 30.10 7.81 -5.22
N ILE A 299 29.75 7.53 -6.47
CA ILE A 299 30.20 6.34 -7.20
C ILE A 299 31.56 6.60 -7.84
N GLU A 300 32.56 5.81 -7.48
CA GLU A 300 33.92 5.96 -8.01
C GLU A 300 33.98 5.61 -9.49
N LYS A 301 34.19 6.59 -10.35
CA LYS A 301 34.28 6.44 -11.82
C LYS A 301 35.47 5.59 -12.27
N SER A 302 36.56 5.55 -11.50
CA SER A 302 37.81 4.91 -11.85
C SER A 302 37.80 3.37 -11.79
N ARG A 303 36.78 2.81 -11.16
CA ARG A 303 36.71 1.35 -10.92
C ARG A 303 35.82 0.58 -11.87
N TRP A 304 35.09 1.28 -12.75
CA TRP A 304 34.32 0.56 -13.76
C TRP A 304 35.26 -0.09 -14.79
N GLN A 305 35.16 -1.39 -14.95
CA GLN A 305 35.95 -2.14 -15.93
C GLN A 305 35.01 -2.80 -16.96
N ASP A 306 35.50 -2.94 -18.20
CA ASP A 306 34.77 -3.68 -19.20
C ASP A 306 34.56 -5.12 -18.70
N PRO A 307 33.30 -5.60 -18.59
CA PRO A 307 33.01 -6.91 -18.06
C PRO A 307 33.64 -7.98 -18.94
N LYS A 308 34.41 -8.87 -18.34
CA LYS A 308 34.93 -10.08 -18.97
C LYS A 308 33.92 -11.20 -18.72
N GLY A 309 33.51 -11.85 -19.79
CA GLY A 309 32.51 -12.90 -19.71
C GLY A 309 31.12 -12.35 -19.37
N ASN A 310 30.46 -12.94 -18.38
CA ASN A 310 29.09 -12.60 -17.99
C ASN A 310 29.00 -11.51 -16.93
N PHE A 311 30.11 -11.00 -16.45
CA PHE A 311 30.09 -9.93 -15.45
C PHE A 311 29.58 -8.62 -16.06
N LYS A 312 28.53 -8.05 -15.46
CA LYS A 312 27.87 -6.84 -15.90
C LYS A 312 27.88 -5.84 -14.74
N GLY A 313 28.56 -4.70 -14.94
CA GLY A 313 28.70 -3.65 -13.94
C GLY A 313 28.07 -2.34 -14.38
N TRP A 314 28.11 -1.34 -13.50
CA TRP A 314 27.61 -0.01 -13.82
C TRP A 314 28.53 0.75 -14.78
N ALA A 315 27.93 1.34 -15.81
CA ALA A 315 28.61 2.21 -16.76
C ALA A 315 28.39 3.70 -16.40
N PRO A 316 29.44 4.52 -16.28
CA PRO A 316 29.31 5.90 -15.79
C PRO A 316 28.59 6.86 -16.73
N SER A 317 28.34 6.51 -17.98
CA SER A 317 27.62 7.32 -18.94
C SER A 317 26.57 6.51 -19.66
N ARG A 318 25.28 6.88 -19.44
CA ARG A 318 24.13 6.17 -19.99
C ARG A 318 23.99 6.39 -21.51
N GLU A 319 24.16 7.63 -21.96
CA GLU A 319 23.82 8.04 -23.31
C GLU A 319 24.88 7.65 -24.38
N ASN A 320 26.16 7.57 -24.02
CA ASN A 320 27.28 7.38 -24.93
C ASN A 320 28.12 6.15 -24.63
N ASN A 321 27.56 5.16 -23.93
CA ASN A 321 28.32 3.95 -23.58
C ASN A 321 28.01 2.84 -24.57
N ASP A 322 29.02 2.46 -25.39
CA ASP A 322 28.87 1.40 -26.38
C ASP A 322 28.57 0.03 -25.77
N LEU A 323 28.96 -0.22 -24.51
CA LEU A 323 28.65 -1.47 -23.83
C LEU A 323 27.17 -1.57 -23.46
N VAL A 324 26.52 -0.45 -23.07
CA VAL A 324 25.07 -0.41 -22.82
C VAL A 324 24.31 -0.74 -24.10
N LYS A 325 24.69 -0.13 -25.22
CA LYS A 325 24.13 -0.43 -26.56
C LYS A 325 24.38 -1.86 -26.96
N LYS A 326 25.64 -2.33 -26.85
CA LYS A 326 26.01 -3.69 -27.18
C LYS A 326 25.24 -4.73 -26.40
N TYR A 327 25.01 -4.52 -25.08
CA TYR A 327 24.20 -5.43 -24.28
C TYR A 327 22.75 -5.52 -24.77
N ARG A 328 22.17 -4.41 -25.20
CA ARG A 328 20.82 -4.35 -25.75
C ARG A 328 20.73 -4.95 -27.18
N GLU A 329 21.67 -4.63 -28.03
CA GLU A 329 21.65 -5.03 -29.45
C GLU A 329 22.05 -6.49 -29.66
N ASN A 330 22.82 -7.07 -28.76
CA ASN A 330 23.30 -8.44 -28.84
C ASN A 330 22.63 -9.31 -27.76
N PRO A 331 21.48 -9.95 -28.08
CA PRO A 331 20.88 -10.91 -27.17
C PRO A 331 21.85 -12.07 -26.89
N PRO A 332 21.73 -12.71 -25.71
CA PRO A 332 22.55 -13.85 -25.36
C PRO A 332 22.46 -14.96 -26.40
N ALA A 333 23.61 -15.59 -26.72
CA ALA A 333 23.65 -16.64 -27.71
C ALA A 333 22.81 -17.89 -27.38
N TRP A 334 22.46 -18.08 -26.11
CA TRP A 334 21.62 -19.16 -25.66
C TRP A 334 20.11 -18.87 -25.82
N LEU A 335 19.73 -17.62 -26.11
CA LEU A 335 18.31 -17.23 -26.24
C LEU A 335 17.72 -17.84 -27.54
N PRO A 336 16.66 -18.67 -27.48
CA PRO A 336 16.08 -19.28 -28.64
C PRO A 336 15.26 -18.29 -29.48
N ASN A 337 15.08 -18.64 -30.76
CA ASN A 337 14.14 -17.94 -31.61
C ASN A 337 13.02 -18.93 -32.03
N PRO A 338 11.73 -18.62 -31.81
CA PRO A 338 11.20 -17.34 -31.28
C PRO A 338 11.56 -17.12 -29.81
N ILE A 339 11.63 -15.84 -29.40
CA ILE A 339 11.93 -15.42 -28.03
C ILE A 339 10.81 -15.88 -27.10
N PRO A 340 11.10 -16.61 -26.01
CA PRO A 340 10.08 -17.10 -25.12
C PRO A 340 9.52 -15.99 -24.22
N SER A 341 8.30 -16.22 -23.68
CA SER A 341 7.70 -15.39 -22.63
C SER A 341 8.67 -15.18 -21.47
N GLY A 342 8.65 -14.00 -20.85
CA GLY A 342 9.57 -13.58 -19.80
C GLY A 342 10.92 -13.04 -20.30
N PHE A 343 11.27 -13.30 -21.58
CA PHE A 343 12.52 -12.82 -22.19
C PHE A 343 12.26 -11.73 -23.24
N LEU A 344 11.07 -11.17 -23.26
CA LEU A 344 10.64 -10.19 -24.27
C LEU A 344 11.41 -8.87 -24.23
N LYS A 345 12.20 -8.61 -23.16
CA LYS A 345 13.13 -7.47 -23.14
C LYS A 345 14.09 -7.47 -24.35
N TRP A 346 14.40 -8.63 -24.90
CA TRP A 346 15.25 -8.80 -26.08
C TRP A 346 14.50 -8.70 -27.41
N ASN A 347 13.16 -8.57 -27.40
CA ASN A 347 12.36 -8.44 -28.62
C ASN A 347 12.38 -6.98 -29.12
N PRO A 348 13.02 -6.69 -30.28
CA PRO A 348 13.08 -5.32 -30.80
C PRO A 348 11.70 -4.77 -31.24
N ASP A 349 10.75 -5.65 -31.50
CA ASP A 349 9.43 -5.27 -32.05
C ASP A 349 8.37 -5.06 -30.97
N ARG A 350 8.66 -5.40 -29.72
CA ARG A 350 7.71 -5.30 -28.59
C ARG A 350 7.02 -3.93 -28.46
N TYR A 351 7.71 -2.86 -28.83
CA TYR A 351 7.24 -1.50 -28.66
C TYR A 351 7.02 -0.73 -29.98
N LYS A 352 7.22 -1.38 -31.15
CA LYS A 352 7.00 -0.73 -32.45
C LYS A 352 5.52 -0.61 -32.80
N ASP A 353 4.72 -1.62 -32.50
CA ASP A 353 3.29 -1.68 -32.87
C ASP A 353 2.43 -0.69 -32.08
N GLU A 354 2.89 -0.25 -30.91
CA GLU A 354 2.17 0.72 -30.06
C GLU A 354 2.39 2.17 -30.54
N HIS A 355 3.53 2.43 -31.19
CA HIS A 355 3.85 3.78 -31.68
C HIS A 355 3.03 4.19 -32.93
N ASP A 356 2.69 3.20 -33.77
CA ASP A 356 1.96 3.49 -35.03
C ASP A 356 0.45 3.65 -34.84
N LYS A 357 -0.10 3.39 -33.66
CA LYS A 357 -1.56 3.38 -33.43
C LYS A 357 -2.13 4.60 -32.72
N LYS A 358 -1.32 5.48 -32.10
CA LYS A 358 -1.83 6.60 -31.30
C LYS A 358 -1.10 7.91 -31.56
N ASP A 359 -1.43 8.59 -32.66
CA ASP A 359 -0.89 9.92 -33.02
C ASP A 359 -1.29 11.09 -32.10
N GLY A 360 -2.01 10.84 -31.00
CA GLY A 360 -2.57 11.92 -30.17
C GLY A 360 -1.91 12.11 -28.79
N LEU A 361 -1.25 11.10 -28.22
CA LEU A 361 -0.78 11.12 -26.83
C LEU A 361 0.75 11.15 -26.64
N SER A 362 1.53 11.06 -27.72
CA SER A 362 3.01 11.09 -27.67
C SER A 362 3.60 12.39 -27.09
N ASN A 363 2.77 13.41 -26.86
CA ASN A 363 3.21 14.73 -26.35
C ASN A 363 3.29 14.80 -24.81
N LEU A 364 2.71 13.86 -24.08
CA LEU A 364 2.72 13.90 -22.61
C LEU A 364 4.01 13.35 -21.99
N CYS A 365 4.66 12.38 -22.64
CA CYS A 365 5.90 11.78 -22.15
C CYS A 365 6.94 11.66 -23.29
N PRO A 366 7.50 12.76 -23.79
CA PRO A 366 8.15 12.80 -25.11
C PRO A 366 9.49 12.06 -25.25
N ASN A 367 10.11 11.53 -24.22
CA ASN A 367 11.48 10.97 -24.34
C ASN A 367 11.74 9.68 -23.51
N THR A 368 10.71 8.99 -23.07
CA THR A 368 10.87 7.86 -22.15
C THR A 368 10.87 6.48 -22.80
N TRP A 369 10.67 6.41 -24.11
CA TRP A 369 10.34 5.15 -24.82
C TRP A 369 11.51 4.28 -25.23
N GLN A 370 12.69 4.87 -25.44
CA GLN A 370 13.83 4.11 -26.05
C GLN A 370 14.36 2.96 -25.20
N ASP A 371 14.19 3.01 -23.84
CA ASP A 371 14.63 1.98 -22.90
C ASP A 371 13.52 1.42 -22.01
N ARG A 372 12.27 1.63 -22.40
CA ARG A 372 11.11 1.13 -21.67
C ARG A 372 11.14 -0.41 -21.64
N GLY A 373 10.88 -0.99 -20.48
CA GLY A 373 10.81 -2.44 -20.31
C GLY A 373 12.16 -3.18 -20.46
N PHE A 374 13.28 -2.47 -20.52
CA PHE A 374 14.59 -3.06 -20.65
C PHE A 374 15.46 -2.77 -19.43
N TYR A 375 15.72 -3.80 -18.61
CA TYR A 375 16.73 -3.74 -17.57
C TYR A 375 18.10 -4.08 -18.13
N ASN A 376 19.05 -3.17 -17.93
CA ASN A 376 20.43 -3.33 -18.34
C ASN A 376 21.34 -3.26 -17.11
N PRO A 377 21.89 -4.38 -16.63
CA PRO A 377 22.74 -4.41 -15.44
C PRO A 377 24.02 -3.60 -15.60
N VAL A 378 24.49 -3.38 -16.85
CA VAL A 378 25.67 -2.53 -17.14
C VAL A 378 25.40 -1.07 -16.80
N ASN A 379 24.15 -0.64 -16.95
CA ASN A 379 23.72 0.76 -16.75
C ASN A 379 23.02 1.01 -15.41
N ASP A 380 22.89 0.01 -14.55
CA ASP A 380 22.26 0.16 -13.26
C ASP A 380 23.23 0.78 -12.23
N PRO A 381 23.03 2.05 -11.81
CA PRO A 381 23.89 2.71 -10.84
C PRO A 381 23.78 2.14 -9.42
N MET A 382 22.72 1.38 -9.13
CA MET A 382 22.52 0.72 -7.84
C MET A 382 23.11 -0.70 -7.81
N ARG A 383 23.57 -1.22 -8.93
CA ARG A 383 24.01 -2.61 -9.05
C ARG A 383 25.15 -2.94 -8.11
N ILE A 384 24.87 -3.83 -7.17
CA ILE A 384 25.86 -4.49 -6.31
C ILE A 384 25.72 -5.99 -6.53
N THR A 385 26.81 -6.69 -6.72
CA THR A 385 26.84 -8.15 -6.89
C THR A 385 27.88 -8.78 -5.98
N ASN A 386 27.60 -9.99 -5.53
CA ASN A 386 28.52 -10.83 -4.77
C ASN A 386 28.83 -12.16 -5.48
N LEU A 387 28.44 -12.28 -6.74
CA LEU A 387 28.67 -13.50 -7.51
C LEU A 387 30.15 -13.77 -7.83
N ASP A 388 31.01 -12.78 -7.67
CA ASP A 388 32.47 -12.85 -7.73
C ASP A 388 33.14 -13.24 -6.40
N GLN A 389 32.35 -13.25 -5.29
CA GLN A 389 32.84 -13.66 -3.98
C GLN A 389 32.79 -15.18 -3.83
N GLU A 390 33.65 -15.72 -2.96
CA GLU A 390 33.60 -17.14 -2.62
C GLU A 390 32.29 -17.47 -1.88
N ILE A 391 31.77 -18.67 -2.07
CA ILE A 391 30.64 -19.21 -1.32
C ILE A 391 31.08 -19.38 0.15
N LEU A 392 30.15 -19.20 1.08
CA LEU A 392 30.39 -19.40 2.50
C LEU A 392 31.01 -20.78 2.76
N ALA A 393 32.14 -20.80 3.48
CA ALA A 393 32.99 -21.98 3.60
C ALA A 393 32.26 -23.29 3.95
N PRO A 394 31.32 -23.34 4.93
CA PRO A 394 30.58 -24.58 5.22
C PRO A 394 29.74 -25.07 4.03
N ILE A 395 29.13 -24.16 3.28
CA ILE A 395 28.31 -24.48 2.13
C ILE A 395 29.19 -24.90 0.96
N GLN A 396 30.30 -24.20 0.72
CA GLN A 396 31.27 -24.51 -0.32
C GLN A 396 31.82 -25.96 -0.20
N GLU A 397 32.10 -26.41 1.04
CA GLU A 397 32.55 -27.76 1.29
C GLU A 397 31.49 -28.81 0.88
N ALA A 398 30.24 -28.59 1.28
CA ALA A 398 29.13 -29.48 0.96
C ALA A 398 28.87 -29.56 -0.56
N LEU A 399 28.92 -28.41 -1.25
CA LEU A 399 28.72 -28.31 -2.70
C LEU A 399 29.88 -29.01 -3.45
N SER A 400 31.15 -28.82 -3.02
CA SER A 400 32.34 -29.40 -3.66
C SER A 400 32.39 -30.91 -3.56
N ASN A 401 31.82 -31.50 -2.50
CA ASN A 401 31.76 -32.95 -2.30
C ASN A 401 30.63 -33.64 -3.07
N ASN A 402 29.86 -32.89 -3.91
CA ASN A 402 28.67 -33.36 -4.62
C ASN A 402 27.63 -34.03 -3.70
N SER A 403 27.59 -33.65 -2.44
CA SER A 403 26.62 -34.18 -1.47
C SER A 403 25.23 -33.52 -1.59
N VAL A 404 25.17 -32.32 -2.18
CA VAL A 404 23.94 -31.58 -2.39
C VAL A 404 23.40 -31.84 -3.78
N LYS A 405 22.21 -32.43 -3.88
CA LYS A 405 21.52 -32.69 -5.13
C LYS A 405 20.18 -31.98 -5.11
N ILE A 406 19.96 -31.05 -6.02
CA ILE A 406 18.71 -30.31 -6.14
C ILE A 406 18.01 -30.78 -7.41
N ARG A 407 17.17 -31.77 -7.27
CA ARG A 407 16.31 -32.28 -8.34
C ARG A 407 15.00 -31.51 -8.42
N HIS A 408 14.42 -31.14 -7.29
CA HIS A 408 13.17 -30.44 -7.14
C HIS A 408 13.36 -29.13 -6.38
N ILE A 409 12.43 -28.20 -6.59
CA ILE A 409 12.38 -26.93 -5.86
C ILE A 409 10.95 -26.73 -5.37
N ALA A 410 10.78 -26.39 -4.11
CA ALA A 410 9.53 -25.92 -3.54
C ALA A 410 9.73 -24.49 -3.02
N LEU A 411 8.96 -23.54 -3.52
CA LEU A 411 8.91 -22.16 -3.03
C LEU A 411 7.61 -21.99 -2.24
N ILE A 412 7.74 -21.82 -0.95
CA ILE A 412 6.64 -21.67 -0.01
C ILE A 412 6.56 -20.19 0.39
N LEU A 413 5.55 -19.51 -0.13
CA LEU A 413 5.22 -18.15 0.28
C LEU A 413 4.23 -18.21 1.43
N MET A 414 4.55 -17.53 2.51
CA MET A 414 3.77 -17.57 3.74
C MET A 414 3.08 -16.23 3.94
N GLU A 415 1.76 -16.25 3.76
CA GLU A 415 0.89 -15.08 3.93
C GLU A 415 1.04 -14.46 5.31
N SER A 416 1.23 -13.13 5.35
CA SER A 416 1.28 -12.33 6.59
C SER A 416 2.22 -12.87 7.68
N MET A 417 3.31 -13.56 7.29
CA MET A 417 4.21 -14.25 8.23
C MET A 417 5.31 -13.32 8.74
N ARG A 418 5.28 -13.02 10.03
CA ARG A 418 6.32 -12.23 10.71
C ARG A 418 7.57 -13.09 11.00
N GLU A 419 8.78 -12.51 10.80
CA GLU A 419 10.04 -13.18 11.08
C GLU A 419 10.13 -13.71 12.52
N GLU A 420 9.66 -12.94 13.51
CA GLU A 420 9.74 -13.27 14.93
C GLU A 420 8.83 -14.43 15.37
N LEU A 421 7.92 -14.86 14.48
CA LEU A 421 7.06 -16.02 14.67
C LEU A 421 7.55 -17.26 13.92
N PHE A 422 8.70 -17.18 13.24
CA PHE A 422 9.25 -18.26 12.43
C PHE A 422 10.68 -18.62 12.86
N PRO A 423 10.85 -19.31 14.02
CA PRO A 423 9.87 -19.68 15.06
C PRO A 423 9.72 -18.59 16.13
N LEU A 424 8.64 -18.68 16.92
CA LEU A 424 8.49 -17.90 18.14
C LEU A 424 9.47 -18.39 19.21
N GLN A 425 10.22 -17.49 19.80
CA GLN A 425 11.24 -17.80 20.82
C GLN A 425 10.85 -17.23 22.17
N GLN A 426 11.14 -17.97 23.24
CA GLN A 426 10.97 -17.46 24.61
C GLN A 426 11.82 -16.21 24.82
N GLY A 427 11.23 -15.16 25.39
CA GLY A 427 11.90 -13.88 25.65
C GLY A 427 11.91 -12.91 24.47
N SER A 428 11.40 -13.30 23.28
CA SER A 428 11.15 -12.36 22.18
C SER A 428 10.06 -11.35 22.55
N ASP A 429 9.94 -10.27 21.79
CA ASP A 429 8.98 -9.20 22.09
C ASP A 429 7.53 -9.69 22.06
N ILE A 430 7.15 -10.47 21.04
CA ILE A 430 5.83 -11.11 21.02
C ILE A 430 5.62 -12.04 22.20
N HIS A 431 6.62 -12.84 22.55
CA HIS A 431 6.51 -13.71 23.72
C HIS A 431 6.29 -12.90 25.01
N ARG A 432 7.02 -11.80 25.22
CA ARG A 432 6.78 -10.90 26.35
C ARG A 432 5.36 -10.34 26.34
N PHE A 433 4.88 -9.89 25.21
CA PHE A 433 3.53 -9.41 25.03
C PHE A 433 2.47 -10.45 25.45
N ILE A 434 2.65 -11.68 24.97
CA ILE A 434 1.78 -12.80 25.36
C ILE A 434 1.78 -12.97 26.89
N MET A 435 2.98 -13.02 27.50
CA MET A 435 3.11 -13.21 28.94
C MET A 435 2.52 -12.05 29.75
N GLU A 436 2.76 -10.80 29.32
CA GLU A 436 2.27 -9.60 30.00
C GLU A 436 0.74 -9.45 29.91
N SER A 437 0.13 -9.94 28.84
CA SER A 437 -1.33 -9.93 28.68
C SER A 437 -2.05 -10.90 29.62
N ASN A 438 -1.32 -11.84 30.22
CA ASN A 438 -1.86 -12.88 31.11
C ASN A 438 -1.52 -12.61 32.58
N ASP A 439 -2.44 -13.02 33.46
CA ASP A 439 -2.22 -13.01 34.92
C ASP A 439 -0.98 -13.82 35.28
N GLU A 440 -0.20 -13.36 36.27
CA GLU A 440 1.06 -13.99 36.66
C GLU A 440 0.91 -15.51 36.94
N ASN A 441 -0.17 -15.91 37.57
CA ASN A 441 -0.44 -17.32 37.90
C ASN A 441 -0.73 -18.19 36.66
N ALA A 442 -1.13 -17.60 35.54
CA ALA A 442 -1.44 -18.29 34.31
C ALA A 442 -0.24 -18.37 33.34
N ARG A 443 0.79 -17.55 33.56
CA ARG A 443 1.91 -17.40 32.61
C ARG A 443 2.66 -18.69 32.32
N ASP A 444 2.90 -19.56 33.32
CA ASP A 444 3.62 -20.80 33.10
C ASP A 444 2.78 -21.77 32.24
N GLU A 445 1.49 -21.88 32.48
CA GLU A 445 0.59 -22.70 31.66
C GLU A 445 0.51 -22.15 30.20
N VAL A 446 0.38 -20.83 30.04
CA VAL A 446 0.39 -20.17 28.71
C VAL A 446 1.73 -20.41 28.02
N ASN A 447 2.85 -20.25 28.72
CA ASN A 447 4.18 -20.53 28.19
C ASN A 447 4.32 -21.99 27.70
N GLY A 448 3.74 -22.95 28.44
CA GLY A 448 3.66 -24.34 28.00
C GLY A 448 2.79 -24.56 26.75
N ARG A 449 1.74 -23.73 26.50
CA ARG A 449 0.99 -23.77 25.26
C ARG A 449 1.81 -23.14 24.10
N VAL A 450 2.45 -22.01 24.36
CA VAL A 450 3.28 -21.30 23.39
C VAL A 450 4.46 -22.14 22.93
N SER A 451 5.07 -22.94 23.82
CA SER A 451 6.20 -23.82 23.48
C SER A 451 5.87 -24.88 22.42
N ARG A 452 4.58 -25.14 22.19
CA ARG A 452 4.11 -26.12 21.19
C ARG A 452 3.60 -25.47 19.88
N MET A 453 3.67 -24.12 19.77
CA MET A 453 3.06 -23.38 18.68
C MET A 453 3.83 -23.53 17.36
N THR A 454 5.16 -23.45 17.37
CA THR A 454 6.01 -23.29 16.18
C THR A 454 7.14 -24.32 16.11
N GLN A 455 6.90 -25.57 16.47
CA GLN A 455 7.94 -26.63 16.57
C GLN A 455 8.46 -27.10 15.21
N ASN A 456 7.63 -27.08 14.15
CA ASN A 456 8.09 -27.40 12.81
C ASN A 456 8.95 -26.25 12.25
N PHE A 457 8.61 -25.00 12.57
CA PHE A 457 9.44 -23.84 12.20
C PHE A 457 10.82 -23.88 12.88
N GLU A 458 10.91 -24.38 14.11
CA GLU A 458 12.21 -24.63 14.76
C GLU A 458 13.07 -25.60 13.94
N LYS A 459 12.48 -26.70 13.45
CA LYS A 459 13.19 -27.68 12.59
C LYS A 459 13.57 -27.09 11.25
N ILE A 460 12.69 -26.31 10.63
CA ILE A 460 12.93 -25.63 9.34
C ILE A 460 14.11 -24.66 9.46
N THR A 461 14.10 -23.78 10.44
CA THR A 461 15.09 -22.70 10.57
C THR A 461 16.35 -23.11 11.31
N GLY A 462 16.25 -24.13 12.17
CA GLY A 462 17.30 -24.49 13.11
C GLY A 462 17.48 -23.55 14.29
N LYS A 463 16.53 -22.63 14.50
CA LYS A 463 16.47 -21.77 15.69
C LYS A 463 15.62 -22.49 16.75
N PRO A 464 16.14 -22.77 17.95
CA PRO A 464 15.32 -23.37 19.00
C PRO A 464 14.43 -22.32 19.66
N GLY A 465 13.24 -22.72 20.09
CA GLY A 465 12.32 -21.86 20.85
C GLY A 465 12.82 -21.55 22.27
N ASN A 466 13.69 -22.41 22.83
CA ASN A 466 14.33 -22.27 24.15
C ASN A 466 13.35 -22.17 25.31
N TYR A 467 12.18 -22.79 25.20
CA TYR A 467 11.13 -22.73 26.21
C TYR A 467 11.47 -23.50 27.47
N GLN A 468 11.37 -22.81 28.61
CA GLN A 468 11.53 -23.36 29.96
C GLN A 468 10.37 -22.92 30.84
N SER A 469 9.89 -23.83 31.67
CA SER A 469 8.90 -23.53 32.69
C SER A 469 9.49 -22.67 33.81
N ALA A 470 8.65 -22.19 34.72
CA ALA A 470 9.05 -21.32 35.83
C ALA A 470 10.12 -21.93 36.74
N ASN A 471 10.22 -23.27 36.80
CA ASN A 471 11.24 -24.00 37.56
C ASN A 471 12.54 -24.29 36.76
N GLY A 472 12.61 -23.80 35.48
CA GLY A 472 13.78 -24.01 34.61
C GLY A 472 13.82 -25.34 33.87
N SER A 473 12.79 -26.21 34.01
CA SER A 473 12.72 -27.46 33.24
C SER A 473 12.08 -27.21 31.86
N ALA A 474 12.49 -28.01 30.87
CA ALA A 474 11.83 -28.03 29.57
C ALA A 474 10.39 -28.54 29.71
N TYR A 475 9.50 -28.01 28.85
CA TYR A 475 8.15 -28.57 28.75
C TYR A 475 8.15 -29.92 28.04
N ASP A 476 7.17 -30.73 28.35
CA ASP A 476 7.00 -32.02 27.70
C ASP A 476 6.77 -31.82 26.18
N PRO A 477 7.46 -32.59 25.34
CA PRO A 477 7.24 -32.53 23.91
C PRO A 477 5.81 -32.97 23.58
N PRO A 478 5.22 -32.48 22.44
CA PRO A 478 3.91 -32.93 22.01
C PRO A 478 3.93 -34.45 21.77
N ALA A 479 2.78 -35.07 21.96
CA ALA A 479 2.60 -36.52 21.90
C ALA A 479 2.95 -37.14 20.53
N LYS A 480 2.91 -36.34 19.44
CA LYS A 480 3.37 -36.76 18.10
C LYS A 480 3.87 -35.52 17.33
N PRO A 481 5.16 -35.48 16.96
CA PRO A 481 5.60 -34.51 15.96
C PRO A 481 4.93 -34.84 14.63
N VAL A 482 4.35 -33.85 13.95
CA VAL A 482 3.73 -34.07 12.65
C VAL A 482 4.79 -34.45 11.61
N TRP A 483 5.99 -33.90 11.71
CA TRP A 483 7.10 -34.15 10.81
C TRP A 483 8.27 -34.79 11.53
N ASN A 484 8.67 -35.97 11.01
CA ASN A 484 9.87 -36.69 11.47
C ASN A 484 11.08 -36.28 10.63
N ASP A 485 11.69 -35.13 10.97
CA ASP A 485 12.87 -34.63 10.29
C ASP A 485 14.06 -35.59 10.42
N GLN A 486 14.49 -36.15 9.28
CA GLN A 486 15.63 -37.10 9.22
C GLN A 486 16.99 -36.40 9.01
N THR A 487 16.99 -35.08 8.97
CA THR A 487 18.18 -34.26 8.71
C THR A 487 19.21 -34.44 9.84
N LYS A 488 20.47 -34.65 9.45
CA LYS A 488 21.57 -34.82 10.41
C LYS A 488 21.77 -33.51 11.21
N PRO A 489 22.15 -33.65 12.53
CA PRO A 489 22.50 -32.47 13.31
C PRO A 489 23.56 -31.61 12.62
N GLY A 490 23.38 -30.28 12.66
CA GLY A 490 24.27 -29.31 11.98
C GLY A 490 24.00 -29.09 10.49
N PHE A 491 22.98 -29.77 9.94
CA PHE A 491 22.53 -29.60 8.55
C PHE A 491 21.10 -29.05 8.51
N GLY A 492 20.65 -28.66 7.33
CA GLY A 492 19.29 -28.17 7.07
C GLY A 492 19.22 -26.89 6.33
N GLY A 493 20.35 -26.27 5.93
CA GLY A 493 20.35 -25.13 5.02
C GLY A 493 20.53 -23.76 5.65
N VAL A 494 20.25 -22.72 4.90
CA VAL A 494 20.51 -21.30 5.26
C VAL A 494 19.23 -20.65 5.76
N ASN A 495 19.27 -20.11 6.97
CA ASN A 495 18.21 -19.28 7.53
C ASN A 495 18.70 -17.83 7.60
N VAL A 496 17.95 -16.92 7.02
CA VAL A 496 18.27 -15.49 7.00
C VAL A 496 17.66 -14.80 8.22
N VAL A 497 18.46 -13.98 8.89
CA VAL A 497 18.06 -13.13 10.01
C VAL A 497 18.11 -11.68 9.53
N GLY A 498 16.98 -10.97 9.61
CA GLY A 498 16.85 -9.59 9.09
C GLY A 498 16.29 -9.55 7.67
N GLY A 499 15.55 -10.57 7.26
CA GLY A 499 14.81 -10.59 5.99
C GLY A 499 13.72 -9.53 5.96
N LEU A 500 13.59 -8.86 4.83
CA LEU A 500 12.57 -7.85 4.58
C LEU A 500 11.75 -8.21 3.35
N THR A 501 10.48 -7.83 3.35
CA THR A 501 9.69 -7.88 2.13
C THR A 501 9.91 -6.65 1.26
N SER A 502 9.75 -6.80 -0.05
CA SER A 502 9.75 -5.69 -1.01
C SER A 502 8.43 -4.93 -1.07
N SER A 503 7.37 -5.46 -0.48
CA SER A 503 6.05 -4.83 -0.40
C SER A 503 5.21 -5.44 0.72
N SER A 504 4.31 -4.64 1.29
CA SER A 504 3.24 -5.14 2.16
C SER A 504 1.94 -5.45 1.39
N VAL A 505 2.07 -5.77 0.08
CA VAL A 505 1.02 -6.25 -0.82
C VAL A 505 1.43 -7.61 -1.36
N SER A 506 0.59 -8.64 -1.19
CA SER A 506 0.93 -10.02 -1.52
C SER A 506 1.32 -10.23 -2.97
N THR A 507 0.53 -9.73 -3.94
CA THR A 507 0.83 -9.87 -5.39
C THR A 507 2.18 -9.26 -5.76
N LYS A 508 2.54 -8.11 -5.18
CA LYS A 508 3.84 -7.47 -5.40
C LYS A 508 5.00 -8.28 -4.79
N SER A 509 4.78 -8.89 -3.64
CA SER A 509 5.75 -9.77 -3.00
C SER A 509 5.92 -11.09 -3.74
N LEU A 510 4.84 -11.64 -4.32
CA LEU A 510 4.88 -12.77 -5.25
C LEU A 510 5.79 -12.47 -6.45
N ALA A 511 5.63 -11.29 -7.07
CA ALA A 511 6.48 -10.85 -8.19
C ALA A 511 7.96 -10.79 -7.78
N ALA A 512 8.27 -10.25 -6.61
CA ALA A 512 9.64 -10.18 -6.13
C ALA A 512 10.26 -11.56 -5.87
N ALA A 513 9.52 -12.48 -5.24
CA ALA A 513 10.01 -13.82 -4.90
C ALA A 513 10.18 -14.72 -6.14
N HIS A 514 9.23 -14.67 -7.09
CA HIS A 514 9.27 -15.50 -8.30
C HIS A 514 10.14 -14.95 -9.41
N CYS A 515 10.19 -13.63 -9.57
CA CYS A 515 10.83 -13.00 -10.71
C CYS A 515 12.13 -12.26 -10.34
N GLY A 516 12.50 -12.18 -9.06
CA GLY A 516 13.68 -11.42 -8.61
C GLY A 516 13.65 -9.96 -9.05
N ALA A 517 12.45 -9.43 -9.28
CA ALA A 517 12.20 -8.08 -9.77
C ALA A 517 11.64 -7.22 -8.64
N TRP A 518 12.10 -5.98 -8.55
CA TRP A 518 11.48 -5.02 -7.65
C TRP A 518 10.07 -4.67 -8.12
N PRO A 519 9.09 -4.62 -7.21
CA PRO A 519 7.74 -4.19 -7.53
C PRO A 519 7.71 -2.71 -7.93
N MET A 520 6.66 -2.32 -8.63
CA MET A 520 6.46 -0.97 -9.12
C MET A 520 5.72 -0.09 -8.09
N ALA A 521 6.15 1.18 -7.97
CA ALA A 521 5.52 2.16 -7.07
C ALA A 521 4.24 2.75 -7.69
N VAL A 522 3.23 1.89 -7.87
CA VAL A 522 1.86 2.20 -8.31
C VAL A 522 0.87 1.38 -7.48
N ASN A 523 -0.42 1.63 -7.67
CA ASN A 523 -1.45 0.80 -7.06
C ASN A 523 -1.30 -0.67 -7.51
N MET A 524 -1.64 -1.63 -6.63
CA MET A 524 -1.51 -3.06 -6.90
C MET A 524 -2.29 -3.51 -8.14
N PHE A 525 -3.46 -2.95 -8.40
CA PHE A 525 -4.30 -3.29 -9.56
C PHE A 525 -3.68 -2.91 -10.91
N GLU A 526 -2.78 -1.93 -10.92
CA GLU A 526 -2.09 -1.48 -12.13
C GLU A 526 -0.90 -2.38 -12.46
N GLU A 527 -0.20 -2.89 -11.42
CA GLU A 527 0.99 -3.73 -11.60
C GLU A 527 0.64 -5.12 -12.12
N SER A 528 -0.43 -5.73 -11.63
CA SER A 528 -0.85 -7.08 -12.00
C SER A 528 -1.20 -7.23 -13.49
N GLU A 529 -1.52 -6.13 -14.18
CA GLU A 529 -1.77 -6.15 -15.63
C GLU A 529 -0.48 -6.19 -16.48
N LEU A 530 0.71 -6.02 -15.87
CA LEU A 530 1.97 -5.95 -16.58
C LEU A 530 2.80 -7.23 -16.46
N GLU A 531 3.62 -7.52 -17.46
CA GLU A 531 4.67 -8.53 -17.36
C GLU A 531 5.86 -8.01 -16.56
N SER A 532 6.45 -8.87 -15.73
CA SER A 532 7.71 -8.54 -15.05
C SER A 532 8.82 -8.20 -16.05
N TYR A 533 9.62 -7.19 -15.73
CA TYR A 533 10.80 -6.83 -16.55
C TYR A 533 11.96 -7.83 -16.42
N GLN A 534 11.87 -8.78 -15.49
CA GLN A 534 12.80 -9.88 -15.31
C GLN A 534 12.06 -11.21 -15.51
N PRO A 535 12.71 -12.22 -16.09
CA PRO A 535 12.11 -13.55 -16.21
C PRO A 535 11.90 -14.19 -14.84
N CYS A 536 10.73 -14.81 -14.67
CA CYS A 536 10.36 -15.51 -13.45
C CYS A 536 10.90 -16.95 -13.43
N ILE A 537 10.98 -17.59 -12.26
CA ILE A 537 11.48 -18.97 -12.10
C ILE A 537 10.81 -19.93 -13.09
N PRO A 538 9.47 -20.02 -13.23
CA PRO A 538 8.83 -20.93 -14.18
C PRO A 538 9.28 -20.70 -15.63
N GLN A 539 9.43 -19.44 -16.04
CA GLN A 539 9.88 -19.07 -17.38
C GLN A 539 11.34 -19.49 -17.64
N ILE A 540 12.22 -19.40 -16.63
CA ILE A 540 13.61 -19.89 -16.73
C ILE A 540 13.62 -21.41 -16.87
N LEU A 541 12.80 -22.11 -16.10
CA LEU A 541 12.69 -23.56 -16.15
C LEU A 541 12.14 -24.04 -17.49
N GLU A 542 11.17 -23.32 -18.04
CA GLU A 542 10.66 -23.58 -19.39
C GLU A 542 11.71 -23.29 -20.49
N LEU A 543 12.52 -22.25 -20.31
CA LEU A 543 13.68 -22.02 -21.20
C LEU A 543 14.63 -23.21 -21.17
N PHE A 544 14.95 -23.79 -20.01
CA PHE A 544 15.74 -25.00 -19.90
C PHE A 544 15.09 -26.18 -20.64
N ASN A 545 13.77 -26.34 -20.55
CA ASN A 545 13.04 -27.38 -21.28
C ASN A 545 13.16 -27.20 -22.81
N LYS A 546 12.99 -25.98 -23.32
CA LYS A 546 13.11 -25.65 -24.76
C LYS A 546 14.49 -25.91 -25.29
N VAL A 547 15.51 -25.58 -24.52
CA VAL A 547 16.91 -25.79 -24.91
C VAL A 547 17.28 -27.27 -24.99
N LYS A 548 16.72 -28.12 -24.11
CA LYS A 548 16.87 -29.60 -24.17
C LYS A 548 16.14 -30.18 -25.38
N GLY A 549 14.93 -29.74 -25.68
CA GLY A 549 14.14 -30.24 -26.81
C GLY A 549 14.75 -29.95 -28.18
N ASN A 550 15.53 -28.87 -28.35
CA ASN A 550 16.21 -28.54 -29.60
C ASN A 550 17.44 -29.41 -29.86
N THR A 551 18.04 -30.02 -28.84
CA THR A 551 19.19 -30.94 -29.00
C THR A 551 18.75 -32.32 -29.49
N THR A 552 17.57 -32.79 -29.09
CA THR A 552 17.06 -34.12 -29.51
C THR A 552 16.60 -34.17 -30.95
N LYS A 553 16.32 -33.05 -31.62
CA LYS A 553 15.90 -33.00 -33.05
C LYS A 553 17.06 -32.98 -34.05
N ARG A 554 18.31 -32.82 -33.61
CA ARG A 554 19.47 -32.73 -34.53
C ARG A 554 20.19 -34.02 -34.75
N ASP A 555 19.95 -35.09 -33.98
CA ASP A 555 20.67 -36.36 -34.06
C ASP A 555 19.78 -37.60 -34.40
N ASP A 556 18.57 -37.39 -34.99
CA ASP A 556 17.79 -38.51 -35.51
C ASP A 556 18.38 -39.04 -36.82
N LYS A 557 19.55 -39.67 -36.71
CA LYS A 557 19.84 -40.89 -37.49
C LYS A 557 19.29 -42.06 -36.67
N PRO A 558 18.58 -42.99 -37.29
CA PRO A 558 18.12 -44.20 -36.61
C PRO A 558 19.36 -45.08 -36.34
N GLU A 559 19.99 -44.85 -35.19
CA GLU A 559 20.90 -45.85 -34.61
C GLU A 559 20.09 -46.81 -33.75
N ASP A 560 20.31 -48.08 -34.03
CA ASP A 560 19.72 -49.26 -33.42
C ASP A 560 19.39 -49.09 -31.92
N LYS A 561 18.16 -49.48 -31.56
CA LYS A 561 17.77 -49.70 -30.15
C LYS A 561 18.88 -50.51 -29.45
N PRO A 562 19.41 -50.07 -28.30
CA PRO A 562 20.34 -50.86 -27.59
C PRO A 562 19.65 -52.12 -27.09
N GLN A 563 20.00 -53.26 -27.70
CA GLN A 563 19.72 -54.56 -27.14
C GLN A 563 20.26 -54.62 -25.72
N LYS A 564 19.36 -54.91 -24.74
CA LYS A 564 19.76 -55.29 -23.40
C LYS A 564 20.75 -56.46 -23.47
N LYS A 565 22.06 -56.17 -23.44
CA LYS A 565 23.07 -57.14 -23.10
C LYS A 565 22.88 -57.43 -21.61
N ARG A 566 22.30 -58.59 -21.28
CA ARG A 566 22.37 -59.22 -19.98
C ARG A 566 23.81 -59.65 -19.80
N ASP A 567 24.57 -58.94 -19.01
CA ASP A 567 25.83 -59.43 -18.53
C ASP A 567 25.57 -60.57 -17.55
N TRP A 568 26.23 -61.68 -17.79
CA TRP A 568 26.09 -62.96 -17.06
C TRP A 568 26.52 -62.85 -15.57
N TRP A 569 27.02 -61.71 -15.09
CA TRP A 569 27.51 -61.55 -13.72
C TRP A 569 26.63 -60.67 -12.85
N GLY A 570 25.36 -60.46 -13.10
CA GLY A 570 24.39 -59.94 -12.18
C GLY A 570 24.65 -58.59 -11.48
N PHE A 571 25.71 -57.86 -11.90
CA PHE A 571 25.96 -56.49 -11.50
C PHE A 571 25.53 -55.56 -12.63
N GLY A 572 24.22 -55.50 -12.87
CA GLY A 572 23.60 -54.45 -13.66
C GLY A 572 23.71 -53.15 -12.93
N GLY A 573 24.80 -52.43 -13.09
CA GLY A 573 24.79 -51.00 -12.83
C GLY A 573 23.75 -50.39 -13.78
N THR A 574 22.55 -50.12 -13.30
CA THR A 574 21.63 -49.24 -13.96
C THR A 574 22.39 -47.94 -14.18
N ALA A 575 22.63 -47.58 -15.45
CA ALA A 575 23.08 -46.23 -15.78
C ALA A 575 22.06 -45.30 -15.09
N GLN A 576 22.47 -44.68 -14.00
CA GLN A 576 21.63 -43.79 -13.24
C GLN A 576 21.31 -42.64 -14.21
N ALA A 577 20.05 -42.60 -14.68
CA ALA A 577 19.64 -41.59 -15.64
C ALA A 577 19.98 -40.25 -15.01
N LYS A 578 20.71 -39.41 -15.73
CA LYS A 578 21.21 -38.14 -15.23
C LYS A 578 20.00 -37.24 -15.07
N PHE A 579 19.48 -37.10 -13.86
CA PHE A 579 18.26 -36.33 -13.56
C PHE A 579 18.32 -34.87 -14.09
N HIS A 580 19.50 -34.30 -14.32
CA HIS A 580 19.67 -32.96 -14.88
C HIS A 580 19.20 -32.83 -16.33
N GLU A 581 18.98 -33.96 -17.03
CA GLU A 581 18.40 -33.98 -18.38
C GLU A 581 16.85 -34.02 -18.33
N TYR A 582 16.25 -34.28 -17.20
CA TYR A 582 14.79 -34.29 -17.07
C TYR A 582 14.20 -32.90 -17.25
N GLN A 583 13.00 -32.83 -17.80
CA GLN A 583 12.25 -31.59 -17.97
C GLN A 583 11.64 -31.12 -16.64
N TRP A 584 11.57 -29.83 -16.48
CA TRP A 584 10.89 -29.19 -15.38
C TRP A 584 9.38 -29.14 -15.60
N LYS A 585 8.61 -29.25 -14.49
CA LYS A 585 7.16 -29.15 -14.46
C LYS A 585 6.80 -28.15 -13.38
N PRO A 586 6.50 -26.87 -13.73
CA PRO A 586 6.13 -25.85 -12.75
C PRO A 586 4.65 -25.92 -12.41
N ALA A 587 4.32 -25.76 -11.10
CA ALA A 587 2.95 -25.71 -10.59
C ALA A 587 2.78 -24.66 -9.51
N PHE A 588 1.55 -24.11 -9.39
CA PHE A 588 1.15 -23.16 -8.38
C PHE A 588 -0.06 -23.67 -7.59
N PHE A 589 -0.02 -23.50 -6.26
CA PHE A 589 -1.04 -23.96 -5.33
C PHE A 589 -1.41 -22.87 -4.34
N GLN A 590 -2.68 -22.47 -4.30
CA GLN A 590 -3.23 -21.47 -3.40
C GLN A 590 -4.69 -21.83 -3.06
N ALA A 591 -5.03 -21.89 -1.76
CA ALA A 591 -6.36 -22.30 -1.32
C ALA A 591 -7.41 -21.18 -1.32
N VAL A 592 -7.00 -19.94 -1.50
CA VAL A 592 -7.84 -18.74 -1.50
C VAL A 592 -7.95 -18.11 -2.89
N THR A 593 -8.81 -17.09 -2.98
CA THR A 593 -9.01 -16.34 -4.23
C THR A 593 -7.71 -15.69 -4.71
N ASP A 594 -7.54 -15.67 -6.01
CA ASP A 594 -6.50 -14.96 -6.75
C ASP A 594 -7.04 -13.71 -7.49
N HIS A 595 -8.32 -13.33 -7.22
CA HIS A 595 -8.96 -12.23 -7.93
C HIS A 595 -8.95 -10.90 -7.19
N TYR A 596 -8.77 -10.90 -5.85
CA TYR A 596 -8.91 -9.70 -5.01
C TYR A 596 -8.07 -8.51 -5.49
N ASP A 597 -6.79 -8.75 -5.78
CA ASP A 597 -5.80 -7.77 -6.24
C ASP A 597 -5.38 -8.02 -7.71
N ARG A 598 -6.21 -8.75 -8.46
CA ARG A 598 -5.96 -9.22 -9.83
C ARG A 598 -4.70 -10.09 -9.95
N GLN A 599 -4.38 -10.86 -8.91
CA GLN A 599 -3.27 -11.81 -8.93
C GLN A 599 -3.42 -12.80 -10.09
N ASP A 600 -4.65 -13.21 -10.43
CA ASP A 600 -4.97 -14.10 -11.56
C ASP A 600 -4.33 -13.62 -12.89
N LYS A 601 -4.31 -12.30 -13.13
CA LYS A 601 -3.70 -11.69 -14.31
C LYS A 601 -2.18 -11.78 -14.28
N PHE A 602 -1.60 -11.62 -13.10
CA PHE A 602 -0.17 -11.80 -12.92
C PHE A 602 0.24 -13.27 -13.05
N ASP A 603 -0.51 -14.20 -12.45
CA ASP A 603 -0.26 -15.64 -12.49
C ASP A 603 -0.29 -16.22 -13.91
N GLU A 604 -1.09 -15.64 -14.81
CA GLU A 604 -1.10 -15.99 -16.25
C GLU A 604 0.25 -15.68 -16.93
N LYS A 605 1.00 -14.70 -16.41
CA LYS A 605 2.23 -14.19 -17.01
C LYS A 605 3.50 -14.76 -16.40
N ILE A 606 3.43 -15.38 -15.22
CA ILE A 606 4.59 -15.98 -14.53
C ILE A 606 5.11 -17.23 -15.26
N GLY A 607 4.22 -17.97 -15.95
CA GLY A 607 4.59 -19.16 -16.74
C GLY A 607 4.37 -20.49 -16.02
N PHE A 608 3.36 -20.60 -15.15
CA PHE A 608 2.96 -21.87 -14.57
C PHE A 608 2.12 -22.70 -15.56
N ASP A 609 2.48 -23.98 -15.75
CA ASP A 609 1.74 -24.93 -16.58
C ASP A 609 0.50 -25.49 -15.87
N PHE A 610 0.54 -25.56 -14.54
CA PHE A 610 -0.51 -26.16 -13.73
C PHE A 610 -0.78 -25.27 -12.52
N LYS A 611 -2.06 -24.96 -12.29
CA LYS A 611 -2.51 -24.13 -11.15
C LYS A 611 -3.68 -24.78 -10.44
N VAL A 612 -3.69 -24.76 -9.11
CA VAL A 612 -4.84 -25.07 -8.26
C VAL A 612 -5.08 -23.86 -7.37
N THR A 613 -6.17 -23.15 -7.63
CA THR A 613 -6.61 -21.97 -6.89
C THR A 613 -8.07 -22.13 -6.47
N LYS A 614 -8.62 -21.17 -5.73
CA LYS A 614 -9.99 -21.23 -5.18
C LYS A 614 -11.04 -21.68 -6.19
N PRO A 615 -11.11 -21.17 -7.45
CA PRO A 615 -12.12 -21.62 -8.42
C PRO A 615 -12.13 -23.14 -8.64
N ARG A 616 -10.97 -23.79 -8.57
CA ARG A 616 -10.89 -25.27 -8.66
C ARG A 616 -11.45 -25.94 -7.40
N LEU A 617 -11.14 -25.42 -6.22
CA LEU A 617 -11.65 -25.94 -4.95
C LEU A 617 -13.17 -25.70 -4.81
N ASP A 618 -13.70 -24.59 -5.31
CA ASP A 618 -15.14 -24.30 -5.36
C ASP A 618 -15.91 -25.35 -6.18
N GLU A 619 -15.33 -25.84 -7.29
CA GLU A 619 -15.93 -26.92 -8.06
C GLU A 619 -15.96 -28.23 -7.28
N GLU A 620 -14.89 -28.55 -6.57
CA GLU A 620 -14.78 -29.78 -5.77
C GLU A 620 -15.65 -29.75 -4.51
N ALA A 621 -15.81 -28.59 -3.90
CA ALA A 621 -16.69 -28.40 -2.75
C ALA A 621 -18.17 -28.65 -3.06
N LYS A 622 -18.60 -28.53 -4.33
CA LYS A 622 -19.99 -28.88 -4.74
C LYS A 622 -20.31 -30.34 -4.50
N ASP A 623 -19.29 -31.20 -4.65
CA ASP A 623 -19.44 -32.64 -4.48
C ASP A 623 -18.95 -33.15 -3.12
N ASN A 624 -18.26 -32.29 -2.33
CA ASN A 624 -17.70 -32.62 -1.04
C ASN A 624 -18.13 -31.62 0.05
N PRO A 625 -19.22 -31.89 0.77
CA PRO A 625 -19.75 -31.00 1.82
C PRO A 625 -18.86 -30.87 3.06
N GLU A 626 -17.77 -31.62 3.19
CA GLU A 626 -16.79 -31.48 4.27
C GLU A 626 -15.78 -30.35 4.00
N MET A 627 -15.67 -29.90 2.75
CA MET A 627 -14.89 -28.72 2.39
C MET A 627 -15.64 -27.45 2.78
N GLU A 628 -15.10 -26.70 3.70
CA GLU A 628 -15.69 -25.44 4.17
C GLU A 628 -14.70 -24.29 4.06
N GLU A 629 -15.19 -23.18 3.53
CA GLU A 629 -14.42 -21.93 3.57
C GLU A 629 -14.16 -21.50 5.01
N ILE A 630 -12.91 -21.14 5.31
CA ILE A 630 -12.52 -20.63 6.63
C ILE A 630 -12.80 -19.14 6.81
N ASN A 631 -12.89 -18.42 5.70
CA ASN A 631 -13.26 -17.02 5.61
C ASN A 631 -13.70 -16.68 4.18
N TYR A 632 -14.03 -15.42 3.90
CA TYR A 632 -14.48 -14.98 2.59
C TYR A 632 -13.40 -15.04 1.47
N PHE A 633 -12.15 -15.31 1.81
CA PHE A 633 -11.10 -15.55 0.81
C PHE A 633 -11.06 -16.98 0.31
N GLY A 634 -11.41 -17.99 1.12
CA GLY A 634 -11.50 -19.38 0.68
C GLY A 634 -11.22 -20.42 1.75
N TYR A 635 -10.51 -21.47 1.33
CA TYR A 635 -10.34 -22.73 2.04
C TYR A 635 -9.01 -22.78 2.81
N PRO A 636 -8.87 -23.73 3.77
CA PRO A 636 -7.59 -23.99 4.39
C PRO A 636 -6.64 -24.71 3.43
N GLU A 637 -5.33 -24.58 3.65
CA GLU A 637 -4.29 -25.23 2.84
C GLU A 637 -4.39 -26.75 2.83
N THR A 638 -5.00 -27.35 3.86
CA THR A 638 -5.21 -28.80 3.95
C THR A 638 -6.05 -29.35 2.81
N ASP A 639 -6.88 -28.53 2.16
CA ASP A 639 -7.70 -28.93 1.00
C ASP A 639 -6.85 -29.05 -0.28
N LEU A 640 -5.63 -28.53 -0.27
CA LEU A 640 -4.66 -28.70 -1.37
C LEU A 640 -3.86 -30.03 -1.24
N ARG A 641 -3.98 -30.76 -0.13
CA ARG A 641 -3.15 -31.94 0.21
C ARG A 641 -3.07 -32.95 -0.92
N GLU A 642 -4.22 -33.39 -1.43
CA GLU A 642 -4.29 -34.42 -2.47
C GLU A 642 -3.80 -33.91 -3.82
N HIS A 643 -4.03 -32.63 -4.13
CA HIS A 643 -3.50 -32.01 -5.35
C HIS A 643 -1.97 -31.99 -5.35
N ILE A 644 -1.36 -31.57 -4.23
CA ILE A 644 0.09 -31.53 -4.08
C ILE A 644 0.67 -32.95 -4.12
N ARG A 645 0.08 -33.90 -3.40
CA ARG A 645 0.50 -35.31 -3.40
C ARG A 645 0.46 -35.92 -4.78
N LYS A 646 -0.65 -35.68 -5.50
CA LYS A 646 -0.82 -36.15 -6.86
C LYS A 646 0.20 -35.53 -7.81
N PHE A 647 0.42 -34.21 -7.73
CA PHE A 647 1.40 -33.50 -8.54
C PHE A 647 2.81 -34.09 -8.36
N ILE A 648 3.21 -34.37 -7.12
CA ILE A 648 4.49 -35.01 -6.80
C ILE A 648 4.56 -36.41 -7.39
N SER A 649 3.53 -37.25 -7.13
CA SER A 649 3.52 -38.64 -7.58
C SER A 649 3.53 -38.77 -9.10
N ASP A 650 2.72 -37.97 -9.80
CA ASP A 650 2.69 -37.91 -11.26
C ASP A 650 4.04 -37.47 -11.84
N GLY A 651 4.64 -36.44 -11.24
CA GLY A 651 5.93 -35.92 -11.69
C GLY A 651 7.07 -36.92 -11.51
N ILE A 652 7.08 -37.68 -10.41
CA ILE A 652 8.05 -38.77 -10.20
C ILE A 652 7.86 -39.86 -11.27
N ALA A 653 6.59 -40.26 -11.51
CA ALA A 653 6.26 -41.31 -12.49
C ALA A 653 6.62 -40.89 -13.94
N GLU A 654 6.59 -39.61 -14.26
CA GLU A 654 6.94 -39.02 -15.55
C GLU A 654 8.44 -38.66 -15.70
N ASP A 655 9.27 -38.96 -14.73
CA ASP A 655 10.70 -38.55 -14.70
C ASP A 655 10.85 -37.02 -14.86
N LYS A 656 10.01 -36.23 -14.19
CA LYS A 656 10.08 -34.76 -14.20
C LYS A 656 10.88 -34.21 -13.02
N ARG A 657 11.42 -33.05 -13.21
CA ARG A 657 11.88 -32.16 -12.14
C ARG A 657 10.72 -31.24 -11.75
N LEU A 658 10.44 -31.13 -10.49
CA LEU A 658 9.28 -30.37 -10.02
C LEU A 658 9.72 -28.99 -9.55
N PHE A 659 8.97 -27.97 -9.97
CA PHE A 659 8.93 -26.68 -9.31
C PHE A 659 7.54 -26.49 -8.78
N MET A 660 7.41 -26.50 -7.45
CA MET A 660 6.16 -26.26 -6.77
C MET A 660 6.24 -24.90 -6.09
N SER A 661 5.35 -23.98 -6.47
CA SER A 661 5.10 -22.78 -5.70
C SER A 661 3.81 -22.95 -4.92
N HIS A 662 3.86 -22.76 -3.62
CA HIS A 662 2.71 -22.85 -2.73
C HIS A 662 2.59 -21.58 -1.92
N PHE A 663 1.46 -20.89 -2.06
CA PHE A 663 1.12 -19.73 -1.27
C PHE A 663 0.15 -20.13 -0.18
N THR A 664 0.58 -20.02 1.09
CA THR A 664 -0.29 -20.25 2.26
C THR A 664 -1.19 -19.05 2.47
N SER A 665 -2.31 -19.21 3.12
CA SER A 665 -3.34 -18.17 3.18
C SER A 665 -4.13 -18.09 4.49
N THR A 666 -4.06 -19.13 5.33
CA THR A 666 -4.82 -19.18 6.60
C THR A 666 -4.44 -18.06 7.56
N THR A 667 -3.21 -17.54 7.49
CA THR A 667 -2.72 -16.41 8.29
C THR A 667 -3.23 -15.03 7.85
N HIS A 668 -3.96 -14.95 6.72
CA HIS A 668 -4.65 -13.72 6.30
C HIS A 668 -5.85 -13.41 7.22
N HIS A 669 -6.11 -12.10 7.43
CA HIS A 669 -7.31 -11.71 8.17
C HIS A 669 -8.59 -12.25 7.48
N PRO A 670 -9.66 -12.53 8.19
CA PRO A 670 -9.94 -12.36 9.62
C PRO A 670 -9.44 -13.50 10.53
N TRP A 671 -8.39 -14.23 10.10
CA TRP A 671 -7.70 -15.28 10.86
C TRP A 671 -8.63 -16.45 11.23
N GLY A 672 -9.29 -17.02 10.25
CA GLY A 672 -10.10 -18.20 10.37
C GLY A 672 -9.26 -19.47 10.38
N VAL A 673 -9.64 -20.47 11.16
CA VAL A 673 -9.09 -21.82 11.10
C VAL A 673 -10.22 -22.81 10.93
N PRO A 674 -9.99 -24.02 10.37
CA PRO A 674 -11.02 -25.04 10.21
C PRO A 674 -11.72 -25.39 11.53
N LYS A 675 -12.98 -25.75 11.50
CA LYS A 675 -13.78 -26.09 12.70
C LYS A 675 -13.22 -27.26 13.49
N TRP A 676 -12.55 -28.21 12.83
CA TRP A 676 -11.90 -29.34 13.46
C TRP A 676 -10.59 -29.00 14.17
N PHE A 677 -10.00 -27.82 13.90
CA PHE A 677 -8.76 -27.37 14.52
C PHE A 677 -9.05 -26.75 15.89
N GLU A 678 -8.56 -27.36 16.94
CA GLU A 678 -8.74 -26.91 18.30
C GLU A 678 -7.98 -25.58 18.54
N LYS A 679 -8.72 -24.54 18.94
CA LYS A 679 -8.12 -23.23 19.23
C LYS A 679 -7.56 -23.20 20.64
N GLU A 680 -6.38 -22.61 20.76
CA GLU A 680 -5.73 -22.34 22.03
C GLU A 680 -5.94 -20.87 22.42
N LYS A 681 -5.96 -20.57 23.70
CA LYS A 681 -5.99 -19.22 24.20
C LYS A 681 -4.59 -18.78 24.62
N TYR A 682 -3.96 -17.94 23.85
CA TYR A 682 -2.63 -17.39 24.10
C TYR A 682 -2.69 -16.06 24.84
N MET A 683 -3.60 -15.17 24.44
CA MET A 683 -3.70 -13.83 24.96
C MET A 683 -4.64 -13.74 26.17
N GLY A 684 -4.22 -13.01 27.18
CA GLY A 684 -5.01 -12.66 28.36
C GLY A 684 -5.89 -11.42 28.11
N LYS A 685 -6.21 -10.72 29.21
CA LYS A 685 -7.02 -9.48 29.20
C LYS A 685 -6.28 -8.26 29.71
N GLU A 686 -5.09 -8.43 30.26
CA GLU A 686 -4.26 -7.33 30.72
C GLU A 686 -3.84 -6.43 29.54
N GLY A 687 -4.02 -5.14 29.67
CA GLY A 687 -3.72 -4.18 28.61
C GLY A 687 -4.81 -4.01 27.54
N GLY A 688 -5.90 -4.78 27.57
CA GLY A 688 -7.05 -4.55 26.68
C GLY A 688 -7.61 -5.80 25.99
N ASN A 689 -8.21 -5.60 24.82
CA ASN A 689 -8.76 -6.68 24.00
C ASN A 689 -7.73 -7.13 22.95
N HIS A 690 -7.17 -8.32 23.07
CA HIS A 690 -6.15 -8.91 22.20
C HIS A 690 -6.71 -9.98 21.27
N GLN A 691 -7.99 -9.89 20.93
CA GLN A 691 -8.70 -10.96 20.21
C GLN A 691 -8.10 -11.22 18.82
N ASP A 692 -7.69 -10.19 18.10
CA ASP A 692 -7.20 -10.36 16.73
C ASP A 692 -5.79 -10.99 16.73
N LEU A 693 -4.91 -10.57 17.64
CA LEU A 693 -3.63 -11.21 17.82
C LEU A 693 -3.78 -12.68 18.30
N ASP A 694 -4.72 -12.97 19.19
CA ASP A 694 -5.00 -14.35 19.66
C ASP A 694 -5.46 -15.28 18.52
N LYS A 695 -6.33 -14.77 17.62
CA LYS A 695 -6.74 -15.51 16.42
C LYS A 695 -5.55 -15.73 15.48
N TYR A 696 -4.76 -14.68 15.22
CA TYR A 696 -3.59 -14.78 14.37
C TYR A 696 -2.57 -15.81 14.89
N LEU A 697 -2.30 -15.85 16.20
CA LEU A 697 -1.42 -16.86 16.81
C LEU A 697 -1.96 -18.30 16.59
N ASN A 698 -3.27 -18.50 16.57
CA ASN A 698 -3.87 -19.78 16.23
C ASN A 698 -3.67 -20.15 14.75
N THR A 699 -3.71 -19.19 13.85
CA THR A 699 -3.40 -19.44 12.44
C THR A 699 -1.91 -19.72 12.22
N ILE A 700 -1.01 -19.10 12.99
CA ILE A 700 0.42 -19.44 13.01
C ILE A 700 0.63 -20.89 13.41
N ARG A 701 -0.03 -21.37 14.48
CA ARG A 701 0.05 -22.78 14.90
C ARG A 701 -0.52 -23.73 13.83
N PHE A 702 -1.59 -23.32 13.14
CA PHE A 702 -2.15 -24.09 12.04
C PHE A 702 -1.15 -24.19 10.87
N THR A 703 -0.54 -23.08 10.48
CA THR A 703 0.45 -23.03 9.40
C THR A 703 1.72 -23.82 9.76
N ASP A 704 2.18 -23.77 11.03
CA ASP A 704 3.27 -24.63 11.48
C ASP A 704 2.96 -26.12 11.30
N ALA A 705 1.74 -26.54 11.69
CA ALA A 705 1.30 -27.91 11.53
C ALA A 705 1.19 -28.30 10.04
N TRP A 706 0.63 -27.43 9.19
CA TRP A 706 0.53 -27.65 7.74
C TRP A 706 1.89 -27.78 7.07
N LEU A 707 2.83 -26.86 7.37
CA LEU A 707 4.18 -26.95 6.80
C LEU A 707 4.92 -28.20 7.30
N GLY A 708 4.69 -28.63 8.55
CA GLY A 708 5.17 -29.91 9.03
C GLY A 708 4.60 -31.08 8.24
N GLU A 709 3.30 -31.06 7.91
CA GLU A 709 2.66 -32.08 7.08
C GLU A 709 3.19 -32.08 5.64
N LEU A 710 3.43 -30.90 5.07
CA LEU A 710 4.01 -30.76 3.75
C LEU A 710 5.43 -31.34 3.70
N MET A 711 6.26 -31.05 4.70
CA MET A 711 7.59 -31.62 4.82
C MET A 711 7.56 -33.14 5.00
N GLN A 712 6.61 -33.66 5.79
CA GLN A 712 6.41 -35.12 5.93
C GLN A 712 5.97 -35.74 4.59
N MET A 713 5.15 -35.05 3.79
CA MET A 713 4.75 -35.50 2.46
C MET A 713 5.95 -35.64 1.52
N PHE A 714 6.94 -34.76 1.60
CA PHE A 714 8.19 -34.90 0.84
C PHE A 714 9.02 -36.11 1.28
N GLU A 715 9.06 -36.43 2.60
CA GLU A 715 9.67 -37.66 3.13
C GLU A 715 8.95 -38.90 2.61
N ASP A 716 7.61 -38.93 2.73
CA ASP A 716 6.77 -40.07 2.35
C ASP A 716 6.83 -40.37 0.85
N THR A 717 7.00 -39.34 0.01
CA THR A 717 7.13 -39.45 -1.45
C THR A 717 8.58 -39.69 -1.91
N GLY A 718 9.55 -39.66 -0.96
CA GLY A 718 10.96 -39.90 -1.22
C GLY A 718 11.68 -38.79 -1.99
N ILE A 719 11.18 -37.55 -1.99
CA ILE A 719 11.83 -36.41 -2.65
C ILE A 719 12.55 -35.47 -1.68
N ALA A 720 12.41 -35.67 -0.35
CA ALA A 720 12.93 -34.75 0.66
C ALA A 720 14.44 -34.48 0.53
N ASP A 721 15.23 -35.52 0.26
CA ASP A 721 16.70 -35.43 0.17
C ASP A 721 17.21 -34.72 -1.10
N GLU A 722 16.37 -34.56 -2.10
CA GLU A 722 16.72 -33.95 -3.41
C GLU A 722 15.87 -32.67 -3.68
N THR A 723 15.17 -32.13 -2.67
CA THR A 723 14.34 -30.96 -2.79
C THR A 723 14.96 -29.77 -2.05
N LEU A 724 15.17 -28.66 -2.77
CA LEU A 724 15.40 -27.36 -2.15
C LEU A 724 14.06 -26.74 -1.80
N VAL A 725 13.80 -26.53 -0.51
CA VAL A 725 12.59 -25.86 -0.04
C VAL A 725 12.94 -24.43 0.40
N VAL A 726 12.34 -23.44 -0.23
CA VAL A 726 12.52 -22.03 0.08
C VAL A 726 11.28 -21.53 0.78
N PHE A 727 11.42 -21.05 2.01
CA PHE A 727 10.36 -20.40 2.78
C PHE A 727 10.56 -18.91 2.78
N VAL A 728 9.50 -18.14 2.50
CA VAL A 728 9.53 -16.68 2.52
C VAL A 728 8.18 -16.14 2.97
N GLY A 729 8.16 -15.17 3.89
CA GLY A 729 6.96 -14.38 4.16
C GLY A 729 6.72 -13.40 3.00
N ASP A 730 5.48 -13.28 2.55
CA ASP A 730 5.13 -12.25 1.57
C ASP A 730 5.19 -10.86 2.19
N HIS A 731 4.58 -10.68 3.36
CA HIS A 731 4.71 -9.54 4.27
C HIS A 731 4.39 -10.00 5.70
N GLY A 732 4.52 -9.11 6.67
CA GLY A 732 4.07 -9.31 8.04
C GLY A 732 2.68 -8.72 8.28
N GLN A 733 2.29 -8.63 9.54
CA GLN A 733 0.99 -8.11 9.98
C GLN A 733 1.17 -7.27 11.24
N ALA A 734 0.80 -6.00 11.17
CA ALA A 734 0.78 -5.12 12.34
C ALA A 734 -0.54 -5.24 13.10
N PHE A 735 -0.44 -5.30 14.42
CA PHE A 735 -1.56 -5.32 15.35
C PHE A 735 -1.54 -4.05 16.20
N LYS A 736 -2.63 -3.79 16.93
CA LYS A 736 -2.71 -2.65 17.86
C LYS A 736 -1.71 -2.75 19.03
N GLU A 737 -1.19 -3.92 19.29
CA GLU A 737 -0.12 -4.20 20.23
C GLU A 737 1.23 -3.67 19.74
N ASP A 738 1.42 -3.56 18.43
CA ASP A 738 2.63 -3.04 17.81
C ASP A 738 2.57 -1.53 17.64
N PHE A 739 1.43 -1.04 17.12
CA PHE A 739 1.29 0.35 16.69
C PHE A 739 -0.18 0.80 16.70
N SER A 740 -0.41 2.11 16.72
CA SER A 740 -1.76 2.68 16.69
C SER A 740 -2.54 2.35 15.41
N LYS A 741 -1.85 2.08 14.29
CA LYS A 741 -2.42 1.68 13.01
C LYS A 741 -2.21 0.18 12.81
N THR A 742 -3.29 -0.56 12.56
CA THR A 742 -3.26 -2.01 12.35
C THR A 742 -3.37 -2.38 10.88
N GLY A 743 -2.98 -3.61 10.54
CA GLY A 743 -3.01 -4.10 9.17
C GLY A 743 -1.86 -3.56 8.32
N THR A 744 -1.97 -3.76 7.02
CA THR A 744 -0.94 -3.37 6.03
C THR A 744 -1.28 -2.06 5.30
N TYR A 745 -2.56 -1.69 5.23
CA TYR A 745 -3.03 -0.55 4.44
C TYR A 745 -2.50 0.78 4.98
N GLU A 746 -1.72 1.47 4.15
CA GLU A 746 -0.99 2.70 4.50
C GLU A 746 -0.22 2.61 5.83
N ASN A 747 0.19 1.44 6.20
CA ASN A 747 0.84 1.18 7.47
C ASN A 747 2.33 0.86 7.28
N ARG A 748 3.15 1.83 7.65
CA ARG A 748 4.61 1.79 7.52
C ARG A 748 5.34 0.94 8.55
N HIS A 749 4.64 0.47 9.59
CA HIS A 749 5.28 -0.18 10.74
C HIS A 749 6.13 -1.39 10.32
N ILE A 750 7.29 -1.55 10.97
CA ILE A 750 8.29 -2.58 10.63
C ILE A 750 7.75 -4.01 10.71
N SER A 751 6.76 -4.28 11.56
CA SER A 751 6.12 -5.59 11.67
C SER A 751 5.41 -6.06 10.39
N ASN A 752 5.09 -5.12 9.46
CA ASN A 752 4.60 -5.46 8.14
C ASN A 752 5.71 -5.82 7.15
N PHE A 753 7.00 -5.57 7.49
CA PHE A 753 8.11 -5.71 6.55
C PHE A 753 9.16 -6.74 6.95
N ARG A 754 9.30 -7.08 8.23
CA ARG A 754 10.19 -8.17 8.67
C ARG A 754 9.55 -9.51 8.38
N VAL A 755 10.17 -10.28 7.49
CA VAL A 755 9.68 -11.58 7.04
C VAL A 755 10.77 -12.64 7.12
N PRO A 756 10.40 -13.91 7.39
CA PRO A 756 11.35 -15.01 7.32
C PRO A 756 11.78 -15.25 5.88
N ILE A 757 13.05 -15.61 5.69
CA ILE A 757 13.60 -16.17 4.45
C ILE A 757 14.49 -17.35 4.85
N SER A 758 14.20 -18.55 4.34
CA SER A 758 14.97 -19.74 4.67
C SER A 758 15.11 -20.67 3.45
N PHE A 759 16.32 -21.17 3.21
CA PHE A 759 16.63 -22.14 2.14
C PHE A 759 16.94 -23.46 2.81
N ARG A 760 16.00 -24.38 2.79
CA ARG A 760 16.16 -25.67 3.44
C ARG A 760 16.57 -26.77 2.46
N HIS A 761 17.63 -27.51 2.78
CA HIS A 761 18.04 -28.75 2.13
C HIS A 761 18.79 -29.60 3.12
N PRO A 762 18.48 -30.93 3.27
CA PRO A 762 19.05 -31.78 4.32
C PRO A 762 20.56 -32.01 4.21
N SER A 763 21.15 -31.79 3.03
CA SER A 763 22.59 -31.92 2.80
C SER A 763 23.36 -30.60 2.82
N ILE A 764 22.71 -29.47 3.04
CA ILE A 764 23.38 -28.17 3.19
C ILE A 764 23.61 -27.92 4.69
N PRO A 765 24.84 -27.58 5.14
CA PRO A 765 25.12 -27.23 6.52
C PRO A 765 24.22 -26.08 7.00
N ARG A 766 23.88 -26.11 8.28
CA ARG A 766 23.05 -25.09 8.92
C ARG A 766 23.84 -23.78 9.08
N VAL A 767 23.33 -22.73 8.48
CA VAL A 767 23.89 -21.36 8.56
C VAL A 767 22.80 -20.40 9.00
N GLN A 768 23.07 -19.62 10.04
CA GLN A 768 22.29 -18.42 10.37
C GLN A 768 22.96 -17.25 9.67
N TYR A 769 22.28 -16.66 8.69
CA TYR A 769 22.82 -15.63 7.80
C TYR A 769 22.27 -14.26 8.17
N GLU A 770 23.07 -13.42 8.80
CA GLU A 770 22.66 -12.09 9.24
C GLU A 770 22.86 -11.04 8.16
N ALA A 771 21.78 -10.56 7.56
CA ALA A 771 21.83 -9.47 6.60
C ALA A 771 20.43 -8.84 6.40
N ASN A 772 20.39 -7.51 6.25
CA ASN A 772 19.18 -6.81 5.80
C ASN A 772 19.04 -7.00 4.29
N VAL A 773 18.25 -7.98 3.91
CA VAL A 773 18.02 -8.39 2.52
C VAL A 773 16.54 -8.46 2.19
N THR A 774 16.19 -8.39 0.92
CA THR A 774 14.81 -8.52 0.47
C THR A 774 14.60 -9.78 -0.37
N SER A 775 13.34 -10.15 -0.56
CA SER A 775 12.88 -11.33 -1.32
C SER A 775 13.39 -11.39 -2.77
N ILE A 776 13.82 -10.27 -3.38
CA ILE A 776 14.45 -10.28 -4.72
C ILE A 776 15.75 -11.09 -4.79
N SER A 777 16.38 -11.38 -3.63
CA SER A 777 17.59 -12.21 -3.53
C SER A 777 17.29 -13.71 -3.64
N ILE A 778 16.05 -14.14 -3.61
CA ILE A 778 15.66 -15.56 -3.64
C ILE A 778 16.04 -16.19 -4.97
N LEU A 779 15.63 -15.60 -6.10
CA LEU A 779 15.85 -16.17 -7.41
C LEU A 779 17.35 -16.28 -7.76
N PRO A 780 18.21 -15.24 -7.62
CA PRO A 780 19.64 -15.39 -7.87
C PRO A 780 20.31 -16.41 -6.92
N THR A 781 19.82 -16.57 -5.68
CA THR A 781 20.30 -17.60 -4.76
C THR A 781 19.95 -19.01 -5.23
N ILE A 782 18.73 -19.23 -5.72
CA ILE A 782 18.31 -20.51 -6.30
C ILE A 782 19.20 -20.87 -7.51
N LEU A 783 19.43 -19.91 -8.43
CA LEU A 783 20.29 -20.14 -9.58
C LEU A 783 21.73 -20.46 -9.17
N ASP A 784 22.27 -19.74 -8.19
CA ASP A 784 23.63 -19.96 -7.68
C ASP A 784 23.77 -21.34 -7.00
N LEU A 785 22.76 -21.78 -6.23
CA LEU A 785 22.71 -23.12 -5.65
C LEU A 785 22.63 -24.22 -6.73
N LEU A 786 21.77 -24.05 -7.73
CA LEU A 786 21.61 -25.02 -8.82
C LEU A 786 22.90 -25.20 -9.62
N VAL A 787 23.59 -24.11 -9.90
CA VAL A 787 24.86 -24.13 -10.64
C VAL A 787 25.96 -24.82 -9.81
N ASN A 788 26.17 -24.37 -8.57
CA ASN A 788 27.28 -24.82 -7.75
C ASN A 788 27.09 -26.19 -7.11
N SER A 789 25.88 -26.71 -7.03
CA SER A 789 25.60 -28.10 -6.66
C SER A 789 25.76 -29.10 -7.81
N GLY A 790 26.02 -28.61 -9.02
CA GLY A 790 26.06 -29.46 -10.21
C GLY A 790 24.69 -30.07 -10.55
N SER A 791 23.60 -29.45 -10.11
CA SER A 791 22.23 -29.95 -10.30
C SER A 791 21.64 -29.60 -11.67
N LEU A 792 22.41 -28.90 -12.53
CA LEU A 792 22.03 -28.56 -13.90
C LEU A 792 22.99 -29.26 -14.87
N ASN A 793 22.55 -29.51 -16.11
CA ASN A 793 23.46 -29.88 -17.17
C ASN A 793 24.34 -28.67 -17.58
N LYS A 794 25.35 -28.92 -18.34
CA LYS A 794 26.33 -27.87 -18.72
C LYS A 794 25.66 -26.63 -19.34
N LYS A 795 24.72 -26.86 -20.26
CA LYS A 795 24.05 -25.77 -21.00
C LYS A 795 23.10 -24.96 -20.09
N ASP A 796 22.30 -25.66 -19.29
CA ASP A 796 21.41 -25.01 -18.30
C ASP A 796 22.24 -24.23 -17.27
N SER A 797 23.41 -24.75 -16.86
CA SER A 797 24.35 -24.06 -15.96
C SER A 797 24.92 -22.79 -16.55
N GLU A 798 25.32 -22.80 -17.82
CA GLU A 798 25.80 -21.60 -18.53
C GLU A 798 24.71 -20.53 -18.61
N ILE A 799 23.45 -20.91 -18.89
CA ILE A 799 22.30 -20.01 -18.93
C ILE A 799 22.01 -19.47 -17.55
N ALA A 800 21.93 -20.33 -16.51
CA ALA A 800 21.66 -19.95 -15.15
C ALA A 800 22.68 -18.96 -14.59
N LEU A 801 23.97 -19.20 -14.88
CA LEU A 801 25.07 -18.32 -14.48
C LEU A 801 24.96 -16.93 -15.14
N ASP A 802 24.68 -16.89 -16.45
CA ASP A 802 24.52 -15.64 -17.19
C ASP A 802 23.29 -14.86 -16.68
N LEU A 803 22.17 -15.55 -16.47
CA LEU A 803 20.94 -14.95 -15.92
C LEU A 803 21.14 -14.42 -14.49
N ALA A 804 21.86 -15.15 -13.61
CA ALA A 804 22.11 -14.71 -12.25
C ALA A 804 22.76 -13.32 -12.19
N HIS A 805 23.60 -13.00 -13.17
CA HIS A 805 24.20 -11.67 -13.31
C HIS A 805 23.22 -10.56 -13.76
N ASP A 806 22.06 -10.92 -14.30
CA ASP A 806 21.04 -9.95 -14.73
C ASP A 806 20.10 -9.52 -13.60
N TYR A 807 20.07 -10.23 -12.46
CA TYR A 807 19.21 -9.90 -11.34
C TYR A 807 19.85 -8.86 -10.41
N GLU A 808 19.01 -8.02 -9.80
CA GLU A 808 19.43 -6.95 -8.88
C GLU A 808 19.75 -7.47 -7.48
N GLY A 809 19.14 -8.60 -7.07
CA GLY A 809 19.39 -9.25 -5.79
C GLY A 809 20.77 -9.92 -5.73
N GLN A 810 21.30 -10.07 -4.52
CA GLN A 810 22.55 -10.78 -4.25
C GLN A 810 22.27 -12.21 -3.82
N SER A 811 23.21 -13.14 -4.10
CA SER A 811 23.12 -14.52 -3.64
C SER A 811 23.35 -14.65 -2.14
N LEU A 812 22.49 -15.38 -1.42
CA LEU A 812 22.53 -15.54 0.03
C LEU A 812 23.36 -16.75 0.50
N ILE A 813 24.07 -17.41 -0.41
CA ILE A 813 25.08 -18.39 -0.07
C ILE A 813 26.52 -17.82 -0.14
N ARG A 814 26.62 -16.52 -0.41
CA ARG A 814 27.88 -15.76 -0.47
C ARG A 814 27.83 -14.59 0.51
N PRO A 815 29.01 -14.06 0.94
CA PRO A 815 29.02 -12.86 1.80
C PRO A 815 28.25 -11.71 1.16
N TYR A 816 27.32 -11.10 1.93
CA TYR A 816 26.52 -9.98 1.45
C TYR A 816 27.35 -8.71 1.38
N GLN A 817 27.37 -8.08 0.21
CA GLN A 817 28.05 -6.82 0.00
C GLN A 817 27.14 -5.66 0.42
N LYS A 818 27.42 -5.06 1.58
CA LYS A 818 26.64 -3.94 2.11
C LYS A 818 26.89 -2.64 1.33
N THR A 819 28.11 -2.51 0.79
CA THR A 819 28.54 -1.37 -0.04
C THR A 819 29.51 -1.85 -1.10
N GLN A 820 29.54 -1.20 -2.26
CA GLN A 820 30.51 -1.47 -3.33
C GLN A 820 30.76 -0.19 -4.13
N ASP A 821 32.03 0.23 -4.25
CA ASP A 821 32.47 1.38 -5.06
C ASP A 821 31.62 2.66 -4.87
N GLY A 822 31.35 3.03 -3.61
CA GLY A 822 30.53 4.20 -3.25
C GLY A 822 29.01 3.98 -3.33
N ARG A 823 28.56 2.82 -3.77
CA ARG A 823 27.15 2.41 -3.78
C ARG A 823 26.78 1.77 -2.44
N ARG A 824 25.57 1.99 -1.99
CA ARG A 824 24.94 1.29 -0.84
C ARG A 824 24.00 0.23 -1.35
N ALA A 825 23.92 -0.92 -0.68
CA ALA A 825 22.87 -1.90 -0.90
C ALA A 825 21.57 -1.38 -0.28
N TRP A 826 20.80 -0.63 -1.07
CA TRP A 826 19.51 -0.12 -0.71
C TRP A 826 18.43 -1.21 -0.78
N ASN A 827 17.52 -1.21 0.18
CA ASN A 827 16.33 -2.03 0.19
C ASN A 827 15.09 -1.14 0.20
N PHE A 828 14.10 -1.51 -0.59
CA PHE A 828 12.84 -0.79 -0.73
C PHE A 828 11.67 -1.70 -0.36
N GLY A 829 10.68 -1.15 0.31
CA GLY A 829 9.45 -1.84 0.64
C GLY A 829 8.26 -0.95 0.33
N LEU A 830 7.43 -1.33 -0.65
CA LEU A 830 6.22 -0.60 -0.98
C LEU A 830 5.16 -0.83 0.08
N ILE A 831 4.50 0.25 0.49
CA ILE A 831 3.41 0.21 1.47
C ILE A 831 2.09 0.07 0.71
N ASN A 832 1.25 -0.86 1.12
CA ASN A 832 -0.11 -1.09 0.58
C ASN A 832 -0.91 0.24 0.52
N PRO A 833 -1.53 0.61 -0.61
CA PRO A 833 -1.72 -0.13 -1.87
C PRO A 833 -0.58 -0.02 -2.90
N GLY A 834 0.55 0.58 -2.57
CA GLY A 834 1.76 0.57 -3.39
C GLY A 834 2.08 1.88 -4.13
N GLY A 835 1.10 2.76 -4.35
CA GLY A 835 1.30 4.01 -5.08
C GLY A 835 1.58 5.25 -4.22
N GLY A 836 1.39 5.17 -2.90
CA GLY A 836 1.42 6.32 -2.00
C GLY A 836 2.72 6.51 -1.23
N MET A 837 3.30 5.42 -0.76
CA MET A 837 4.46 5.43 0.16
C MET A 837 5.39 4.26 -0.10
N LEU A 838 6.67 4.43 0.21
CA LEU A 838 7.63 3.35 0.29
C LEU A 838 8.55 3.49 1.49
N THR A 839 9.12 2.39 1.96
CA THR A 839 10.17 2.38 2.98
C THR A 839 11.51 2.16 2.34
N VAL A 840 12.53 2.82 2.88
CA VAL A 840 13.93 2.69 2.46
C VAL A 840 14.78 2.28 3.65
N THR A 841 15.61 1.27 3.46
CA THR A 841 16.68 0.89 4.37
C THR A 841 17.98 0.69 3.56
N SER A 842 19.10 0.57 4.23
CA SER A 842 20.32 0.13 3.59
C SER A 842 21.04 -0.92 4.46
N ALA A 843 21.77 -1.82 3.83
CA ALA A 843 22.42 -2.91 4.56
C ALA A 843 23.59 -2.45 5.45
N ASP A 844 24.10 -1.25 5.23
CA ASP A 844 25.25 -0.66 5.95
C ASP A 844 24.86 0.23 7.12
N ALA A 845 23.57 0.50 7.33
CA ALA A 845 23.10 1.39 8.39
C ALA A 845 21.82 0.87 9.05
N PRO A 846 21.60 1.12 10.35
CA PRO A 846 20.40 0.67 11.05
C PRO A 846 19.21 1.62 10.86
N TRP A 847 19.25 2.49 9.87
CA TRP A 847 18.23 3.53 9.68
C TRP A 847 17.18 3.09 8.68
N ARG A 848 15.96 3.53 8.92
CA ARG A 848 14.80 3.32 8.08
C ARG A 848 14.06 4.63 7.87
N LEU A 849 13.66 4.89 6.61
CA LEU A 849 12.87 6.06 6.23
C LEU A 849 11.64 5.59 5.45
N ALA A 850 10.44 5.96 5.92
CA ALA A 850 9.25 5.92 5.09
C ALA A 850 9.14 7.23 4.31
N VAL A 851 9.05 7.10 2.99
CA VAL A 851 9.06 8.21 2.03
C VAL A 851 7.69 8.32 1.36
N PRO A 852 6.98 9.44 1.51
CA PRO A 852 5.75 9.67 0.78
C PRO A 852 6.03 9.93 -0.70
N LEU A 853 5.30 9.26 -1.58
CA LEU A 853 5.30 9.48 -3.03
C LEU A 853 4.16 10.43 -3.44
N LYS A 854 3.17 10.60 -2.56
CA LYS A 854 2.07 11.57 -2.67
C LYS A 854 2.28 12.71 -1.65
N LYS A 855 1.68 13.90 -1.92
CA LYS A 855 1.89 15.11 -1.09
C LYS A 855 1.24 15.08 0.28
N ASP A 856 0.23 14.25 0.47
CA ASP A 856 -0.64 14.26 1.65
C ASP A 856 -0.29 13.18 2.68
N LEU A 857 0.95 12.70 2.65
CA LEU A 857 1.48 11.67 3.55
C LEU A 857 2.75 12.16 4.26
N GLU A 858 3.04 11.57 5.42
CA GLU A 858 4.17 11.95 6.28
C GLU A 858 5.42 11.12 6.00
N TYR A 859 6.58 11.76 6.11
CA TYR A 859 7.87 11.08 6.28
C TYR A 859 7.98 10.52 7.69
N THR A 860 8.49 9.30 7.82
CA THR A 860 8.82 8.70 9.12
C THR A 860 10.23 8.18 9.12
N PHE A 861 10.99 8.50 10.16
CA PHE A 861 12.36 8.03 10.36
C PHE A 861 12.47 7.23 11.65
N THR A 862 13.19 6.11 11.61
CA THR A 862 13.51 5.28 12.77
C THR A 862 14.97 4.83 12.73
N ASP A 863 15.60 4.79 13.88
CA ASP A 863 16.90 4.14 14.10
C ASP A 863 16.61 2.73 14.67
N LEU A 864 16.52 1.72 13.81
CA LEU A 864 16.20 0.34 14.19
C LEU A 864 17.26 -0.30 15.11
N GLY A 865 18.44 0.29 15.20
CA GLY A 865 19.47 -0.15 16.16
C GLY A 865 19.17 0.27 17.60
N LYS A 866 18.37 1.32 17.78
CA LYS A 866 17.95 1.84 19.09
C LYS A 866 16.48 1.53 19.38
N ASP A 867 15.66 1.55 18.38
CA ASP A 867 14.21 1.33 18.43
C ASP A 867 13.82 0.27 17.39
N PRO A 868 14.10 -1.02 17.67
CA PRO A 868 13.83 -2.11 16.70
C PRO A 868 12.34 -2.36 16.45
N LEU A 869 11.47 -1.86 17.34
CA LEU A 869 10.02 -1.98 17.26
C LEU A 869 9.31 -0.71 16.75
N GLU A 870 10.05 0.33 16.37
CA GLU A 870 9.50 1.61 15.88
C GLU A 870 8.50 2.30 16.82
N LEU A 871 8.74 2.21 18.14
CA LEU A 871 7.86 2.81 19.16
C LEU A 871 8.01 4.33 19.25
N ASP A 872 9.20 4.86 18.94
CA ASP A 872 9.57 6.30 19.03
C ASP A 872 10.01 6.87 17.67
N ALA A 873 9.26 6.56 16.61
CA ALA A 873 9.56 7.06 15.28
C ALA A 873 9.37 8.59 15.16
N LEU A 874 10.17 9.24 14.32
CA LEU A 874 10.04 10.66 14.00
C LEU A 874 9.16 10.87 12.79
N ASP A 875 8.06 11.62 12.93
CA ASP A 875 7.15 11.96 11.83
C ASP A 875 7.28 13.43 11.44
N LYS A 876 7.42 13.71 10.15
CA LYS A 876 7.50 15.06 9.57
C LYS A 876 6.86 15.13 8.19
N TRP A 877 6.22 16.27 7.89
CA TRP A 877 5.57 16.54 6.60
C TRP A 877 6.50 17.01 5.48
N SER A 878 7.77 17.20 5.75
CA SER A 878 8.72 17.57 4.71
C SER A 878 10.09 17.01 4.99
N ILE A 879 10.80 16.63 3.93
CA ILE A 879 12.17 16.13 4.04
C ILE A 879 13.10 17.14 4.71
N LYS A 880 12.92 18.45 4.49
CA LYS A 880 13.73 19.49 5.14
C LYS A 880 13.57 19.49 6.66
N SER A 881 12.34 19.35 7.15
CA SER A 881 12.05 19.25 8.57
C SER A 881 12.52 17.92 9.15
N MET A 882 12.43 16.84 8.40
CA MET A 882 12.95 15.52 8.78
C MET A 882 14.46 15.55 8.94
N ILE A 883 15.21 16.00 7.95
CA ILE A 883 16.68 16.15 8.02
C ILE A 883 17.10 16.98 9.24
N LYS A 884 16.42 18.11 9.51
CA LYS A 884 16.71 18.96 10.67
C LYS A 884 16.46 18.25 12.00
N ALA A 885 15.38 17.47 12.11
CA ALA A 885 15.04 16.73 13.31
C ALA A 885 16.03 15.59 13.56
N VAL A 886 16.32 14.79 12.53
CA VAL A 886 17.29 13.69 12.59
C VAL A 886 18.69 14.20 12.92
N LYS A 887 19.13 15.29 12.29
CA LYS A 887 20.42 15.90 12.62
C LYS A 887 20.55 16.25 14.09
N ARG A 888 19.49 16.79 14.70
CA ARG A 888 19.47 17.18 16.10
C ARG A 888 19.51 15.98 17.05
N GLN A 889 18.82 14.89 16.70
CA GLN A 889 18.62 13.74 17.59
C GLN A 889 19.60 12.60 17.35
N TYR A 890 20.00 12.38 16.09
CA TYR A 890 20.81 11.22 15.67
C TYR A 890 22.14 11.60 15.02
N GLY A 891 22.40 12.89 14.79
CA GLY A 891 23.67 13.39 14.27
C GLY A 891 23.71 13.62 12.75
N ASN A 892 24.89 14.01 12.26
CA ASN A 892 25.07 14.41 10.86
C ASN A 892 24.99 13.20 9.90
N ASP A 893 25.53 12.05 10.29
CA ASP A 893 25.58 10.87 9.41
C ASP A 893 24.17 10.34 9.09
N ALA A 894 23.32 10.25 10.12
CA ALA A 894 21.92 9.88 9.94
C ALA A 894 21.16 10.91 9.08
N ALA A 895 21.43 12.21 9.29
CA ALA A 895 20.80 13.27 8.49
C ALA A 895 21.25 13.25 7.02
N THR A 896 22.50 12.91 6.75
CA THR A 896 23.04 12.73 5.40
C THR A 896 22.40 11.51 4.74
N TRP A 897 22.32 10.40 5.47
CA TRP A 897 21.67 9.17 5.00
C TRP A 897 20.17 9.41 4.66
N VAL A 898 19.44 10.15 5.49
CA VAL A 898 18.04 10.51 5.23
C VAL A 898 17.89 11.29 3.93
N LYS A 899 18.79 12.23 3.67
CA LYS A 899 18.79 13.00 2.41
C LYS A 899 19.04 12.07 1.21
N GLU A 900 20.05 11.20 1.30
CA GLU A 900 20.39 10.23 0.25
C GLU A 900 19.25 9.25 0.01
N ALA A 901 18.62 8.73 1.08
CA ALA A 901 17.51 7.81 1.01
C ALA A 901 16.29 8.41 0.30
N ASP A 902 15.94 9.67 0.61
CA ASP A 902 14.84 10.38 -0.04
C ASP A 902 15.10 10.58 -1.54
N GLU A 903 16.29 11.05 -1.90
CA GLU A 903 16.67 11.29 -3.29
C GLU A 903 16.65 9.98 -4.10
N VAL A 904 17.20 8.90 -3.53
CA VAL A 904 17.22 7.58 -4.19
C VAL A 904 15.82 6.97 -4.29
N ALA A 905 14.99 7.12 -3.26
CA ALA A 905 13.62 6.63 -3.25
C ALA A 905 12.77 7.18 -4.41
N HIS A 906 12.79 8.49 -4.60
CA HIS A 906 12.05 9.14 -5.67
C HIS A 906 12.58 8.74 -7.06
N TRP A 907 13.90 8.66 -7.23
CA TRP A 907 14.51 8.17 -8.47
C TRP A 907 14.12 6.71 -8.73
N TRP A 908 14.22 5.86 -7.71
CA TRP A 908 13.90 4.43 -7.82
C TRP A 908 12.45 4.19 -8.22
N ALA A 909 11.50 4.92 -7.62
CA ALA A 909 10.08 4.80 -7.94
C ALA A 909 9.79 5.08 -9.42
N LEU A 910 10.43 6.10 -10.00
CA LEU A 910 10.30 6.43 -11.43
C LEU A 910 11.01 5.40 -12.32
N GLU A 911 12.18 4.92 -11.90
CA GLU A 911 12.93 3.90 -12.63
C GLU A 911 12.18 2.56 -12.70
N ARG A 912 11.46 2.18 -11.60
CA ARG A 912 10.62 0.96 -11.63
C ARG A 912 9.50 1.09 -12.66
N ARG A 913 8.80 2.21 -12.72
CA ARG A 913 7.78 2.45 -13.75
C ARG A 913 8.34 2.31 -15.16
N ARG A 914 9.53 2.83 -15.41
CA ARG A 914 10.22 2.67 -16.69
C ARG A 914 10.54 1.20 -17.01
N LEU A 915 11.07 0.46 -16.04
CA LEU A 915 11.46 -0.95 -16.24
C LEU A 915 10.26 -1.87 -16.45
N TRP A 916 9.15 -1.62 -15.75
CA TRP A 916 7.91 -2.35 -15.98
C TRP A 916 7.21 -1.97 -17.28
N GLY A 917 7.66 -0.91 -17.94
CA GLY A 917 6.99 -0.42 -19.14
C GLY A 917 5.65 0.26 -18.87
N TYR A 918 5.42 0.74 -17.64
CA TYR A 918 4.15 1.33 -17.21
C TYR A 918 3.76 2.59 -18.00
N ASN A 919 2.52 2.63 -18.43
CA ASN A 919 1.91 3.78 -19.08
C ASN A 919 0.55 4.09 -18.43
N PRO A 920 0.43 5.18 -17.67
CA PRO A 920 -0.79 5.52 -16.95
C PRO A 920 -1.99 5.84 -17.86
N ASP A 921 -1.79 6.01 -19.17
CA ASP A 921 -2.81 6.39 -20.15
C ASP A 921 -3.39 5.17 -20.91
N GLU A 922 -2.85 3.97 -20.77
CA GLU A 922 -3.32 2.75 -21.45
C GLU A 922 -4.49 2.08 -20.73
N ASP A 923 -4.70 2.37 -19.45
CA ASP A 923 -5.74 1.75 -18.61
C ASP A 923 -7.08 2.52 -18.60
N LYS A 924 -7.39 3.31 -19.62
CA LYS A 924 -8.66 4.06 -19.75
C LYS A 924 -9.50 3.60 -20.93
#